data_cadac10c3c44b0efad71e5eadf7cf47d
#
_entry.id   cadac10c3c44b0efad71e5eadf7cf47d
#
_cell.length_a   1.000
_cell.length_b   1.000
_cell.length_c   1.000
_cell.angle_alpha   90.00
_cell.angle_beta   90.00
_cell.angle_gamma   90.00
#
_symmetry.space_group_name_H-M   'P 1'
#
loop_
_entity.id
_entity.type
_entity.pdbx_description
1 polymer ?
#
loop_
_entity_poly.entity_id
_entity_poly.type
_entity_poly.pdbx_seq_one_letter_code
_entity_poly.pdbx_strand_id
1 'polypeptide(L)'
;MSTDASVRDELERYRQVANALEATQSEVEELEHSEAFGVFQKQLGLLRKRLLNSPQSLRQVFIDDGTQAIIWEFKQDQLGASFTKTLWNLLLRDDDMSSILQRFIWNLPLKFKRKFIAAIDAHLSDRYPMFKDLSKNWPAGSFIPPYIRPAEERNKDFDLVTMGYLGYTSLGYSAREVDLFVWLEVLRDKQCDDRPCEIGVLMGKKTKGGCPVKIHIPEMMQLMGTGKYKEALELIESCNPLPNVTGRVCPQELQCQGVCTMTGRPIEIGQLEWFLPERARLAAKSNGTAEQTHVSPWARAEKPPIAVVGSGPAGLINAYLLAAEGFPVTVFEAFPDLGGVLRYGIPEFRLPNTLIDDVVGKIKRLGGKFVKNFVVGKTATLQDLKNAGFWKIFVGTGAGLPRFMNVPGEELNGVMSANEFLTRVNLMQARLDDYETPLPQVAGKQVIIIGAGNTAMDSARTAKRLGGIATIVYRRTRAEMPVRVEELHHALEEGIQLKVLRAPREFSGNKNHQVCQTILDVMELGPPDASGRRSPVATGQTETMEVDLVIMALGNASNPIIKDSEPRIKTTKWGTLDLPGGSQQTTLEGVYSGGDATRGGSTAINAAGDGKAAASEIAGEIPFTAAEIKELVAKADDYTNKAAAPATIIKKVDLSPGIVEFTVNSPVVARAAQAGQFVRVLPTPKGELIPLTLADWDAAAGTIDLVIQGMGTSSILMNKMEVGEAFTGVAGPLGQPSKLHRYEGNQTVVFCAGGLGLPPVYPIMRAHLKMGNHVTLIAGYRTKSLLFWTGKGERVDNLQQEFGNRLEVIYATNDGTFGVKGFVTAPLEELLKQNKAGKGRKIAEVIAIGPPLMMRAVSEMTKPYAVPTVVSLNSIMVDATGMCGACMVPVTIDGKMVRKHACIDGPELDAHIIDWDKFLPRFDQFKPQEQASRVKHGLA
;
A
#
# COMPACT_ATOMS: atom_id res chain seq x y z
N MET A 1 -1.48 -14.35 33.69
CA MET A 1 -1.59 -15.75 34.17
C MET A 1 -2.63 -15.99 35.24
N SER A 2 -3.24 -14.96 35.90
CA SER A 2 -4.28 -15.16 36.93
C SER A 2 -5.72 -15.08 36.40
N THR A 3 -5.94 -14.61 35.17
CA THR A 3 -7.28 -14.49 34.55
C THR A 3 -7.77 -15.78 33.87
N ASP A 4 -6.87 -16.68 33.52
CA ASP A 4 -7.20 -17.90 32.77
C ASP A 4 -7.85 -18.99 33.65
N ALA A 5 -7.45 -19.08 34.92
CA ALA A 5 -8.00 -20.03 35.86
C ALA A 5 -9.45 -19.67 36.29
N SER A 6 -9.73 -18.37 36.52
CA SER A 6 -11.07 -17.91 36.93
C SER A 6 -12.11 -18.11 35.81
N VAL A 7 -11.72 -17.95 34.57
CA VAL A 7 -12.62 -18.14 33.40
C VAL A 7 -12.89 -19.64 33.16
N ARG A 8 -11.91 -20.52 33.40
CA ARG A 8 -12.10 -21.98 33.30
C ARG A 8 -12.99 -22.52 34.40
N ASP A 9 -12.82 -22.06 35.63
CA ASP A 9 -13.69 -22.45 36.78
C ASP A 9 -15.14 -21.98 36.58
N GLU A 10 -15.34 -20.80 36.02
CA GLU A 10 -16.67 -20.30 35.71
C GLU A 10 -17.33 -21.07 34.58
N LEU A 11 -16.59 -21.45 33.55
CA LEU A 11 -17.04 -22.28 32.42
C LEU A 11 -17.40 -23.70 32.87
N GLU A 12 -16.63 -24.27 33.80
CA GLU A 12 -16.89 -25.61 34.33
C GLU A 12 -18.16 -25.63 35.19
N ARG A 13 -18.41 -24.58 35.98
CA ARG A 13 -19.70 -24.40 36.73
C ARG A 13 -20.89 -24.30 35.79
N TYR A 14 -20.77 -23.60 34.65
CA TYR A 14 -21.86 -23.52 33.66
C TYR A 14 -22.07 -24.84 32.92
N ARG A 15 -21.02 -25.63 32.64
CA ARG A 15 -21.15 -26.99 32.12
C ARG A 15 -21.87 -27.92 33.09
N GLN A 16 -21.57 -27.80 34.37
CA GLN A 16 -22.25 -28.59 35.41
C GLN A 16 -23.73 -28.22 35.53
N VAL A 17 -24.09 -26.94 35.40
CA VAL A 17 -25.50 -26.49 35.36
C VAL A 17 -26.21 -27.02 34.11
N ALA A 18 -25.55 -26.98 32.94
CA ALA A 18 -26.12 -27.49 31.70
C ALA A 18 -26.36 -29.03 31.75
N ASN A 19 -25.42 -29.77 32.35
CA ASN A 19 -25.52 -31.22 32.52
C ASN A 19 -26.56 -31.60 33.59
N ALA A 20 -26.68 -30.81 34.64
CA ALA A 20 -27.76 -30.99 35.67
C ALA A 20 -29.16 -30.75 35.09
N LEU A 21 -29.27 -29.88 34.07
CA LEU A 21 -30.52 -29.60 33.34
C LEU A 21 -30.97 -30.77 32.43
N GLU A 22 -30.04 -31.59 31.92
CA GLU A 22 -30.37 -32.81 31.16
C GLU A 22 -30.87 -33.91 32.09
N ALA A 23 -30.39 -33.99 33.35
CA ALA A 23 -30.81 -34.99 34.32
C ALA A 23 -32.21 -34.74 34.96
N THR A 24 -32.70 -33.50 34.93
CA THR A 24 -34.01 -33.11 35.52
C THR A 24 -35.15 -33.21 34.55
N GLN A 25 -34.95 -33.69 33.30
CA GLN A 25 -35.96 -33.82 32.29
C GLN A 25 -37.11 -34.78 32.67
N SER A 26 -36.84 -35.76 33.55
CA SER A 26 -37.83 -36.75 34.07
C SER A 26 -38.72 -36.21 35.21
N GLU A 27 -38.19 -35.29 36.05
CA GLU A 27 -38.91 -34.72 37.18
C GLU A 27 -39.86 -33.57 36.77
N VAL A 28 -39.65 -32.96 35.66
CA VAL A 28 -40.41 -31.79 35.17
C VAL A 28 -41.70 -32.23 34.45
N GLU A 29 -41.74 -33.42 33.90
CA GLU A 29 -42.94 -34.01 33.26
C GLU A 29 -44.05 -34.35 34.29
N GLU A 30 -43.65 -34.67 35.55
CA GLU A 30 -44.59 -34.87 36.67
C GLU A 30 -45.18 -33.56 37.23
N LEU A 31 -44.46 -32.46 37.14
CA LEU A 31 -44.88 -31.14 37.63
C LEU A 31 -45.89 -30.43 36.69
N GLU A 32 -45.97 -30.77 35.46
CA GLU A 32 -46.85 -30.14 34.46
C GLU A 32 -48.38 -30.35 34.75
N HIS A 33 -48.76 -31.24 35.64
CA HIS A 33 -50.16 -31.56 35.93
C HIS A 33 -50.59 -31.14 37.34
N SER A 34 -49.83 -30.34 38.06
CA SER A 34 -50.10 -29.94 39.46
C SER A 34 -50.61 -28.52 39.62
N GLU A 35 -51.43 -28.30 40.70
CA GLU A 35 -51.93 -26.99 41.20
C GLU A 35 -50.77 -25.97 41.41
N ALA A 36 -49.57 -26.46 41.64
CA ALA A 36 -48.32 -25.69 41.71
C ALA A 36 -48.01 -24.91 40.46
N PHE A 37 -48.47 -25.37 39.28
CA PHE A 37 -48.27 -24.73 37.99
C PHE A 37 -48.97 -23.36 37.89
N GLY A 38 -50.18 -23.23 38.37
CA GLY A 38 -50.90 -21.96 38.43
C GLY A 38 -50.28 -20.93 39.36
N VAL A 39 -49.67 -21.39 40.47
CA VAL A 39 -48.92 -20.56 41.44
C VAL A 39 -47.61 -20.09 40.80
N PHE A 40 -46.93 -20.93 40.06
CA PHE A 40 -45.68 -20.62 39.37
C PHE A 40 -45.89 -19.57 38.27
N GLN A 41 -46.92 -19.67 37.44
CA GLN A 41 -47.30 -18.64 36.45
C GLN A 41 -47.57 -17.27 37.08
N LYS A 42 -48.21 -17.26 38.29
CA LYS A 42 -48.47 -16.05 39.03
C LYS A 42 -47.20 -15.43 39.60
N GLN A 43 -46.27 -16.26 40.06
CA GLN A 43 -44.94 -15.85 40.50
C GLN A 43 -44.11 -15.32 39.35
N LEU A 44 -44.16 -15.91 38.17
CA LEU A 44 -43.53 -15.43 36.93
C LEU A 44 -44.01 -14.03 36.55
N GLY A 45 -45.27 -13.74 36.67
CA GLY A 45 -45.87 -12.41 36.48
C GLY A 45 -45.40 -11.38 37.50
N LEU A 46 -45.21 -11.80 38.74
CA LEU A 46 -44.61 -10.96 39.80
C LEU A 46 -43.11 -10.77 39.64
N LEU A 47 -42.41 -11.79 39.17
CA LEU A 47 -40.98 -11.73 38.85
C LEU A 47 -40.76 -10.78 37.65
N ARG A 48 -41.58 -10.84 36.61
CA ARG A 48 -41.57 -9.87 35.47
C ARG A 48 -41.74 -8.44 35.96
N LYS A 49 -42.63 -8.17 36.93
CA LYS A 49 -42.81 -6.83 37.54
C LYS A 49 -41.62 -6.39 38.40
N ARG A 50 -40.98 -7.29 39.14
CA ARG A 50 -39.80 -7.01 39.98
C ARG A 50 -38.56 -6.79 39.13
N LEU A 51 -38.36 -7.60 38.12
CA LEU A 51 -37.25 -7.47 37.12
C LEU A 51 -37.28 -6.12 36.41
N LEU A 52 -38.45 -5.52 36.23
CA LEU A 52 -38.58 -4.21 35.56
C LEU A 52 -38.34 -3.02 36.53
N ASN A 53 -38.45 -3.22 37.84
CA ASN A 53 -38.56 -2.10 38.81
C ASN A 53 -37.42 -1.94 39.83
N SER A 54 -36.41 -2.83 39.92
CA SER A 54 -35.37 -2.70 40.95
C SER A 54 -34.01 -3.30 40.54
N PRO A 55 -32.94 -2.51 40.44
CA PRO A 55 -31.63 -2.97 39.94
C PRO A 55 -30.84 -3.85 40.91
N GLN A 56 -30.88 -3.62 42.21
CA GLN A 56 -29.99 -4.28 43.17
C GLN A 56 -30.46 -5.66 43.69
N SER A 57 -31.76 -5.92 43.73
CA SER A 57 -32.29 -7.25 44.06
C SER A 57 -32.31 -8.25 42.92
N LEU A 58 -32.02 -7.77 41.69
CA LEU A 58 -32.15 -8.53 40.44
C LEU A 58 -31.07 -9.60 40.29
N ARG A 59 -29.89 -9.38 40.84
CA ARG A 59 -28.76 -10.34 40.68
C ARG A 59 -29.03 -11.65 41.41
N GLN A 60 -29.55 -11.58 42.61
CA GLN A 60 -29.86 -12.76 43.46
C GLN A 60 -31.10 -13.51 42.93
N VAL A 61 -32.17 -12.77 42.66
CA VAL A 61 -33.44 -13.33 42.14
C VAL A 61 -33.27 -13.96 40.75
N PHE A 62 -32.36 -13.43 39.92
CA PHE A 62 -32.12 -14.02 38.59
C PHE A 62 -31.32 -15.31 38.67
N ILE A 63 -30.36 -15.43 39.60
CA ILE A 63 -29.56 -16.65 39.76
C ILE A 63 -30.43 -17.80 40.30
N ASP A 64 -31.31 -17.54 41.22
CA ASP A 64 -32.10 -18.58 41.91
C ASP A 64 -33.43 -18.88 41.19
N ASP A 65 -34.31 -17.88 41.05
CA ASP A 65 -35.66 -18.05 40.51
C ASP A 65 -35.82 -17.65 39.04
N GLY A 66 -35.08 -16.63 38.62
CA GLY A 66 -35.21 -16.08 37.26
C GLY A 66 -34.65 -17.02 36.18
N THR A 67 -33.57 -17.75 36.52
CA THR A 67 -32.98 -18.73 35.60
C THR A 67 -33.93 -19.91 35.36
N GLN A 68 -34.58 -20.42 36.38
CA GLN A 68 -35.56 -21.49 36.28
C GLN A 68 -36.79 -21.04 35.47
N ALA A 69 -37.26 -19.82 35.67
CA ALA A 69 -38.35 -19.24 34.92
C ALA A 69 -38.06 -19.11 33.41
N ILE A 70 -36.83 -18.65 33.12
CA ILE A 70 -36.39 -18.58 31.68
C ILE A 70 -36.25 -19.96 31.07
N ILE A 71 -35.67 -20.92 31.80
CA ILE A 71 -35.57 -22.33 31.36
C ILE A 71 -36.95 -22.92 31.05
N TRP A 72 -37.92 -22.67 31.97
CA TRP A 72 -39.29 -23.13 31.77
C TRP A 72 -39.91 -22.54 30.50
N GLU A 73 -39.80 -21.25 30.23
CA GLU A 73 -40.30 -20.63 28.99
C GLU A 73 -39.60 -21.25 27.73
N PHE A 74 -38.30 -21.50 27.83
CA PHE A 74 -37.55 -22.15 26.73
C PHE A 74 -37.98 -23.63 26.50
N LYS A 75 -38.61 -24.28 27.49
CA LYS A 75 -39.18 -25.62 27.36
C LYS A 75 -40.53 -25.63 26.62
N GLN A 76 -41.27 -24.51 26.55
CA GLN A 76 -42.48 -24.39 25.78
C GLN A 76 -42.22 -24.66 24.28
N ASP A 77 -43.23 -25.08 23.53
CA ASP A 77 -43.13 -25.31 22.08
C ASP A 77 -42.75 -24.03 21.33
N GLN A 78 -43.30 -22.89 21.77
CA GLN A 78 -43.01 -21.55 21.25
C GLN A 78 -42.87 -20.55 22.37
N LEU A 79 -41.93 -19.60 22.17
CA LEU A 79 -41.77 -18.48 23.11
C LEU A 79 -42.82 -17.40 22.82
N GLY A 80 -43.57 -17.00 23.85
CA GLY A 80 -44.62 -16.00 23.70
C GLY A 80 -44.06 -14.59 23.39
N ALA A 81 -44.87 -13.75 22.73
CA ALA A 81 -44.52 -12.40 22.34
C ALA A 81 -44.11 -11.52 23.51
N SER A 82 -44.84 -11.58 24.63
CA SER A 82 -44.54 -10.78 25.83
C SER A 82 -43.24 -11.18 26.48
N PHE A 83 -42.95 -12.47 26.55
CA PHE A 83 -41.69 -12.98 27.08
C PHE A 83 -40.51 -12.58 26.20
N THR A 84 -40.63 -12.79 24.87
CA THR A 84 -39.57 -12.44 23.90
C THR A 84 -39.24 -10.96 23.93
N LYS A 85 -40.25 -10.06 23.97
CA LYS A 85 -40.05 -8.61 24.11
C LYS A 85 -39.41 -8.24 25.44
N THR A 86 -39.78 -8.89 26.51
CA THR A 86 -39.20 -8.66 27.85
C THR A 86 -37.73 -9.09 27.88
N LEU A 87 -37.45 -10.29 27.38
CA LEU A 87 -36.08 -10.82 27.29
C LEU A 87 -35.18 -9.95 26.39
N TRP A 88 -35.70 -9.50 25.28
CA TRP A 88 -34.97 -8.59 24.38
C TRP A 88 -34.68 -7.24 25.04
N ASN A 89 -35.65 -6.66 25.73
CA ASN A 89 -35.46 -5.41 26.50
C ASN A 89 -34.43 -5.55 27.62
N LEU A 90 -34.34 -6.74 28.25
CA LEU A 90 -33.28 -7.02 29.25
C LEU A 90 -31.91 -7.14 28.62
N LEU A 91 -31.81 -7.76 27.42
CA LEU A 91 -30.57 -7.86 26.65
C LEU A 91 -30.08 -6.49 26.16
N LEU A 92 -31.00 -5.55 25.88
CA LEU A 92 -30.66 -4.18 25.47
C LEU A 92 -30.04 -3.33 26.60
N ARG A 93 -30.14 -3.75 27.87
CA ARG A 93 -29.51 -3.06 28.98
C ARG A 93 -27.99 -3.26 28.91
N ASP A 94 -27.24 -2.22 29.24
CA ASP A 94 -25.79 -2.29 29.37
C ASP A 94 -25.40 -2.48 30.83
N ASP A 95 -25.71 -3.67 31.34
CA ASP A 95 -25.48 -4.02 32.76
C ASP A 95 -25.12 -5.52 32.90
N ASP A 96 -24.76 -5.89 34.13
CA ASP A 96 -24.41 -7.27 34.51
C ASP A 96 -25.51 -8.27 34.15
N MET A 97 -26.79 -7.86 34.19
CA MET A 97 -27.93 -8.73 33.87
C MET A 97 -27.92 -9.13 32.41
N SER A 98 -27.71 -8.18 31.51
CA SER A 98 -27.61 -8.47 30.08
C SER A 98 -26.43 -9.42 29.77
N SER A 99 -25.28 -9.22 30.41
CA SER A 99 -24.12 -10.10 30.27
C SER A 99 -24.41 -11.53 30.75
N ILE A 100 -25.12 -11.67 31.90
CA ILE A 100 -25.55 -12.98 32.41
C ILE A 100 -26.50 -13.67 31.42
N LEU A 101 -27.47 -12.93 30.84
CA LEU A 101 -28.40 -13.45 29.85
C LEU A 101 -27.70 -13.89 28.56
N GLN A 102 -26.77 -13.09 28.05
CA GLN A 102 -25.98 -13.45 26.87
C GLN A 102 -25.21 -14.75 27.09
N ARG A 103 -24.53 -14.89 28.23
CA ARG A 103 -23.80 -16.12 28.60
C ARG A 103 -24.73 -17.31 28.71
N PHE A 104 -25.89 -17.13 29.34
CA PHE A 104 -26.90 -18.18 29.49
C PHE A 104 -27.39 -18.67 28.13
N ILE A 105 -27.85 -17.78 27.25
CA ILE A 105 -28.36 -18.13 25.92
C ILE A 105 -27.25 -18.74 25.04
N TRP A 106 -26.01 -18.23 25.15
CA TRP A 106 -24.85 -18.79 24.47
C TRP A 106 -24.62 -20.28 24.78
N ASN A 107 -24.79 -20.67 26.02
CA ASN A 107 -24.57 -22.04 26.50
C ASN A 107 -25.78 -22.96 26.30
N LEU A 108 -26.94 -22.45 25.83
CA LEU A 108 -28.10 -23.28 25.58
C LEU A 108 -27.85 -24.26 24.43
N PRO A 109 -28.41 -25.51 24.50
CA PRO A 109 -28.47 -26.42 23.38
C PRO A 109 -29.08 -25.79 22.11
N LEU A 110 -28.63 -26.22 20.95
CA LEU A 110 -29.02 -25.66 19.64
C LEU A 110 -30.55 -25.57 19.46
N LYS A 111 -31.33 -26.55 19.98
CA LYS A 111 -32.80 -26.57 19.90
C LYS A 111 -33.43 -25.34 20.57
N PHE A 112 -32.85 -24.88 21.69
CA PHE A 112 -33.40 -23.74 22.44
C PHE A 112 -32.93 -22.40 21.79
N LYS A 113 -31.70 -22.35 21.28
CA LYS A 113 -31.28 -21.23 20.44
C LYS A 113 -32.19 -21.03 19.23
N ARG A 114 -32.57 -22.10 18.55
CA ARG A 114 -33.55 -22.05 17.44
C ARG A 114 -34.91 -21.48 17.86
N LYS A 115 -35.46 -21.88 19.04
CA LYS A 115 -36.70 -21.31 19.56
C LYS A 115 -36.56 -19.81 19.82
N PHE A 116 -35.45 -19.38 20.39
CA PHE A 116 -35.17 -17.96 20.65
C PHE A 116 -35.10 -17.16 19.35
N ILE A 117 -34.39 -17.64 18.35
CA ILE A 117 -34.32 -17.00 17.03
C ILE A 117 -35.65 -16.97 16.32
N ALA A 118 -36.47 -18.05 16.41
CA ALA A 118 -37.81 -18.09 15.87
C ALA A 118 -38.75 -17.07 16.55
N ALA A 119 -38.60 -16.89 17.84
CA ALA A 119 -39.37 -15.89 18.60
C ALA A 119 -38.99 -14.45 18.25
N ILE A 120 -37.70 -14.20 18.04
CA ILE A 120 -37.20 -12.89 17.56
C ILE A 120 -37.78 -12.58 16.18
N ASP A 121 -37.71 -13.52 15.24
CA ASP A 121 -38.30 -13.40 13.90
C ASP A 121 -39.81 -13.09 13.98
N ALA A 122 -40.54 -13.88 14.76
CA ALA A 122 -42.00 -13.76 14.85
C ALA A 122 -42.46 -12.48 15.58
N HIS A 123 -41.74 -11.97 16.58
CA HIS A 123 -42.23 -10.95 17.50
C HIS A 123 -41.49 -9.61 17.48
N LEU A 124 -40.34 -9.54 16.80
CA LEU A 124 -39.49 -8.34 16.75
C LEU A 124 -39.23 -7.82 15.33
N SER A 125 -39.63 -8.53 14.27
CA SER A 125 -39.36 -8.13 12.89
C SER A 125 -40.06 -6.83 12.45
N ASP A 126 -41.16 -6.43 13.12
CA ASP A 126 -41.77 -5.12 12.88
C ASP A 126 -40.87 -3.96 13.33
N ARG A 127 -40.15 -4.15 14.43
CA ARG A 127 -39.19 -3.16 14.94
C ARG A 127 -37.80 -3.25 14.25
N TYR A 128 -37.42 -4.46 13.89
CA TYR A 128 -36.13 -4.77 13.25
C TYR A 128 -36.35 -5.52 11.93
N PRO A 129 -36.56 -4.82 10.81
CA PRO A 129 -36.91 -5.47 9.53
C PRO A 129 -35.87 -6.51 9.07
N MET A 130 -34.59 -6.37 9.51
CA MET A 130 -33.54 -7.32 9.23
C MET A 130 -33.73 -8.68 9.94
N PHE A 131 -34.64 -8.78 10.90
CA PHE A 131 -34.97 -10.05 11.59
C PHE A 131 -35.99 -10.89 10.82
N LYS A 132 -36.63 -10.32 9.81
CA LYS A 132 -37.56 -11.07 8.98
C LYS A 132 -36.84 -12.23 8.30
N ASP A 133 -37.42 -13.44 8.41
CA ASP A 133 -36.81 -14.68 7.92
C ASP A 133 -35.53 -15.11 8.63
N LEU A 134 -35.16 -14.47 9.80
CA LEU A 134 -33.95 -14.82 10.55
C LEU A 134 -33.93 -16.27 11.03
N SER A 135 -35.11 -16.85 11.34
CA SER A 135 -35.25 -18.24 11.75
C SER A 135 -35.13 -19.26 10.61
N LYS A 136 -35.28 -18.80 9.37
CA LYS A 136 -35.29 -19.66 8.18
C LYS A 136 -33.95 -20.36 7.99
N ASN A 137 -33.96 -21.68 8.14
CA ASN A 137 -32.75 -22.52 8.06
C ASN A 137 -31.62 -22.13 9.07
N TRP A 138 -31.96 -21.41 10.14
CA TRP A 138 -30.99 -21.07 11.17
C TRP A 138 -30.39 -22.35 11.82
N PRO A 139 -29.08 -22.46 12.09
CA PRO A 139 -28.04 -21.42 11.96
C PRO A 139 -27.40 -21.36 10.57
N ALA A 140 -27.78 -22.20 9.60
CA ALA A 140 -27.09 -22.35 8.32
C ALA A 140 -27.51 -21.32 7.26
N GLY A 141 -28.73 -20.80 7.34
CA GLY A 141 -29.35 -19.98 6.32
C GLY A 141 -29.29 -18.48 6.59
N SER A 142 -30.22 -18.02 7.40
CA SER A 142 -30.44 -16.59 7.62
C SER A 142 -29.47 -15.98 8.62
N PHE A 143 -29.15 -14.71 8.43
CA PHE A 143 -28.25 -13.93 9.26
C PHE A 143 -28.64 -12.45 9.14
N ILE A 144 -28.11 -11.61 10.02
CA ILE A 144 -28.23 -10.17 9.91
C ILE A 144 -27.07 -9.69 8.99
N PRO A 145 -27.37 -9.14 7.80
CA PRO A 145 -26.32 -8.72 6.89
C PRO A 145 -25.55 -7.51 7.45
N PRO A 146 -24.25 -7.38 7.22
CA PRO A 146 -23.57 -6.13 7.46
C PRO A 146 -24.15 -5.03 6.56
N TYR A 147 -24.23 -3.79 7.08
CA TYR A 147 -24.76 -2.67 6.32
C TYR A 147 -23.81 -2.26 5.19
N ILE A 148 -24.34 -2.20 3.99
CA ILE A 148 -23.63 -1.76 2.78
C ILE A 148 -24.39 -0.54 2.24
N ARG A 149 -23.68 0.56 1.95
CA ARG A 149 -24.29 1.76 1.38
C ARG A 149 -24.91 1.47 -0.01
N PRO A 150 -26.05 2.08 -0.35
CA PRO A 150 -26.67 1.91 -1.67
C PRO A 150 -25.74 2.27 -2.81
N ALA A 151 -25.80 1.56 -3.94
CA ALA A 151 -24.91 1.78 -5.09
C ALA A 151 -24.97 3.21 -5.65
N GLU A 152 -26.16 3.83 -5.64
CA GLU A 152 -26.37 5.21 -6.08
C GLU A 152 -25.63 6.25 -5.22
N GLU A 153 -25.47 5.98 -3.93
CA GLU A 153 -24.68 6.82 -3.02
C GLU A 153 -23.18 6.57 -3.18
N ARG A 154 -22.78 5.29 -3.29
CA ARG A 154 -21.38 4.87 -3.42
C ARG A 154 -20.67 5.49 -4.63
N ASN A 155 -21.39 5.73 -5.71
CA ASN A 155 -20.83 6.29 -6.94
C ASN A 155 -20.56 7.80 -6.88
N LYS A 156 -20.99 8.49 -5.82
CA LYS A 156 -20.87 9.95 -5.68
C LYS A 156 -19.64 10.41 -4.90
N ASP A 157 -19.04 9.50 -4.15
CA ASP A 157 -17.97 9.84 -3.22
C ASP A 157 -16.94 8.69 -3.05
N PHE A 158 -15.93 8.95 -2.22
CA PHE A 158 -14.92 7.98 -1.83
C PHE A 158 -15.10 7.46 -0.40
N ASP A 159 -16.27 7.65 0.19
CA ASP A 159 -16.57 7.16 1.53
C ASP A 159 -16.72 5.65 1.56
N LEU A 160 -16.52 5.07 2.75
CA LEU A 160 -16.52 3.63 2.99
C LEU A 160 -17.82 2.97 2.47
N VAL A 161 -17.66 1.95 1.64
CA VAL A 161 -18.78 1.19 1.01
C VAL A 161 -19.44 0.25 1.99
N THR A 162 -18.68 -0.63 2.62
CA THR A 162 -19.17 -1.60 3.61
C THR A 162 -19.02 -0.99 5.00
N MET A 163 -20.15 -0.55 5.55
CA MET A 163 -20.20 0.05 6.88
C MET A 163 -20.26 -0.99 8.01
N GLY A 164 -20.43 -2.28 7.66
CA GLY A 164 -20.54 -3.37 8.60
C GLY A 164 -21.72 -3.23 9.56
N TYR A 165 -21.65 -3.93 10.69
CA TYR A 165 -22.72 -3.85 11.68
C TYR A 165 -22.89 -2.45 12.30
N LEU A 166 -21.78 -1.71 12.50
CA LEU A 166 -21.86 -0.34 13.03
C LEU A 166 -22.59 0.64 12.09
N GLY A 167 -22.68 0.32 10.81
CA GLY A 167 -23.46 1.11 9.85
C GLY A 167 -24.94 1.21 10.22
N TYR A 168 -25.49 0.27 10.99
CA TYR A 168 -26.86 0.35 11.49
C TYR A 168 -27.11 1.55 12.43
N THR A 169 -26.07 2.11 13.05
CA THR A 169 -26.21 3.33 13.83
C THR A 169 -26.62 4.53 12.97
N SER A 170 -26.23 4.58 11.72
CA SER A 170 -26.65 5.63 10.78
C SER A 170 -28.14 5.52 10.40
N LEU A 171 -28.76 4.35 10.62
CA LEU A 171 -30.18 4.11 10.46
C LEU A 171 -30.99 4.37 11.73
N GLY A 172 -30.38 4.89 12.79
CA GLY A 172 -31.01 5.26 14.05
C GLY A 172 -31.04 4.16 15.12
N TYR A 173 -30.36 3.03 14.91
CA TYR A 173 -30.20 2.00 15.94
C TYR A 173 -29.11 2.40 16.93
N SER A 174 -29.35 2.14 18.22
CA SER A 174 -28.36 2.40 19.29
C SER A 174 -27.16 1.45 19.19
N ALA A 175 -26.02 1.84 19.73
CA ALA A 175 -24.83 1.00 19.79
C ALA A 175 -25.10 -0.34 20.47
N ARG A 176 -25.98 -0.37 21.48
CA ARG A 176 -26.37 -1.60 22.18
C ARG A 176 -27.23 -2.52 21.31
N GLU A 177 -28.13 -1.97 20.49
CA GLU A 177 -28.87 -2.76 19.51
C GLU A 177 -27.91 -3.41 18.52
N VAL A 178 -26.93 -2.66 18.05
CA VAL A 178 -25.90 -3.18 17.13
C VAL A 178 -25.05 -4.28 17.79
N ASP A 179 -24.65 -4.11 19.05
CA ASP A 179 -23.97 -5.17 19.80
C ASP A 179 -24.78 -6.47 19.81
N LEU A 180 -26.12 -6.38 19.98
CA LEU A 180 -27.00 -7.56 19.94
C LEU A 180 -27.18 -8.14 18.54
N PHE A 181 -27.16 -7.33 17.48
CA PHE A 181 -27.17 -7.83 16.09
C PHE A 181 -25.92 -8.66 15.81
N VAL A 182 -24.76 -8.18 16.23
CA VAL A 182 -23.49 -8.92 16.16
C VAL A 182 -23.55 -10.20 16.99
N TRP A 183 -24.05 -10.11 18.21
CA TRP A 183 -24.22 -11.27 19.07
C TRP A 183 -25.11 -12.36 18.47
N LEU A 184 -26.20 -11.99 17.78
CA LEU A 184 -27.04 -12.95 17.06
C LEU A 184 -26.29 -13.67 15.92
N GLU A 185 -25.36 -12.98 15.24
CA GLU A 185 -24.48 -13.63 14.24
C GLU A 185 -23.53 -14.61 14.93
N VAL A 186 -22.94 -14.22 16.05
CA VAL A 186 -22.03 -15.08 16.83
C VAL A 186 -22.76 -16.32 17.36
N LEU A 187 -24.05 -16.22 17.76
CA LEU A 187 -24.84 -17.36 18.22
C LEU A 187 -24.97 -18.51 17.21
N ARG A 188 -24.68 -18.28 15.93
CA ARG A 188 -24.63 -19.31 14.89
C ARG A 188 -23.44 -20.25 15.03
N ASP A 189 -22.38 -19.84 15.73
CA ASP A 189 -21.15 -20.62 15.84
C ASP A 189 -21.36 -21.99 16.50
N LYS A 190 -20.71 -23.01 15.91
CA LYS A 190 -20.80 -24.39 16.37
C LYS A 190 -19.72 -24.79 17.38
N GLN A 191 -18.74 -23.91 17.59
CA GLN A 191 -17.57 -24.20 18.45
C GLN A 191 -16.84 -25.49 18.01
N CYS A 192 -16.24 -25.46 16.83
CA CYS A 192 -15.56 -26.61 16.25
C CYS A 192 -14.26 -26.95 16.97
N ASP A 193 -14.10 -28.17 17.46
CA ASP A 193 -12.89 -28.62 18.16
C ASP A 193 -11.65 -28.67 17.26
N ASP A 194 -11.82 -28.97 15.96
CA ASP A 194 -10.75 -29.07 14.96
C ASP A 194 -10.31 -27.70 14.38
N ARG A 195 -10.99 -26.63 14.76
CA ARG A 195 -10.61 -25.22 14.49
C ARG A 195 -10.19 -24.94 13.04
N PRO A 196 -10.90 -25.37 12.00
CA PRO A 196 -10.47 -25.24 10.60
C PRO A 196 -10.34 -23.78 10.15
N CYS A 197 -11.14 -22.86 10.69
CA CYS A 197 -11.07 -21.42 10.40
C CYS A 197 -9.74 -20.79 10.84
N GLU A 198 -9.11 -21.34 11.88
CA GLU A 198 -7.81 -20.89 12.38
C GLU A 198 -6.66 -21.59 11.67
N ILE A 199 -6.63 -22.92 11.67
CA ILE A 199 -5.46 -23.71 11.24
C ILE A 199 -5.55 -24.20 9.78
N GLY A 200 -6.73 -24.13 9.17
CA GLY A 200 -7.01 -24.70 7.84
C GLY A 200 -7.28 -26.18 7.85
N VAL A 201 -7.59 -26.73 6.69
CA VAL A 201 -7.86 -28.16 6.48
C VAL A 201 -6.74 -28.78 5.67
N LEU A 202 -6.19 -29.89 6.16
CA LEU A 202 -5.12 -30.60 5.47
C LEU A 202 -5.71 -31.40 4.28
N MET A 203 -5.28 -31.04 3.07
CA MET A 203 -5.63 -31.76 1.83
C MET A 203 -4.38 -32.35 1.19
N GLY A 204 -4.13 -33.63 1.47
CA GLY A 204 -2.87 -34.29 1.08
C GLY A 204 -1.67 -33.68 1.82
N LYS A 205 -0.73 -33.11 1.06
CA LYS A 205 0.46 -32.43 1.62
C LYS A 205 0.29 -30.90 1.78
N LYS A 206 -0.87 -30.33 1.48
CA LYS A 206 -1.12 -28.88 1.52
C LYS A 206 -2.25 -28.55 2.48
N THR A 207 -2.12 -27.47 3.21
CA THR A 207 -3.20 -26.89 4.00
C THR A 207 -4.02 -25.94 3.11
N LYS A 208 -5.35 -26.11 3.11
CA LYS A 208 -6.31 -25.23 2.44
C LYS A 208 -7.02 -24.37 3.48
N GLY A 209 -7.16 -23.09 3.19
CA GLY A 209 -7.88 -22.14 4.06
C GLY A 209 -7.17 -21.86 5.39
N GLY A 210 -7.92 -21.50 6.40
CA GLY A 210 -7.43 -21.07 7.70
C GLY A 210 -6.94 -19.62 7.75
N CYS A 211 -6.61 -19.14 8.94
CA CYS A 211 -6.11 -17.78 9.17
C CYS A 211 -4.58 -17.74 9.06
N PRO A 212 -3.98 -16.98 8.13
CA PRO A 212 -2.52 -16.90 7.99
C PRO A 212 -1.79 -16.35 9.22
N VAL A 213 -2.44 -15.45 9.98
CA VAL A 213 -1.88 -14.91 11.23
C VAL A 213 -2.31 -15.68 12.47
N LYS A 214 -3.06 -16.78 12.30
CA LYS A 214 -3.50 -17.67 13.38
C LYS A 214 -4.26 -16.92 14.49
N ILE A 215 -5.29 -16.15 14.12
CA ILE A 215 -6.25 -15.61 15.08
C ILE A 215 -6.96 -16.80 15.74
N HIS A 216 -7.07 -16.79 17.06
CA HIS A 216 -7.83 -17.76 17.84
C HIS A 216 -9.34 -17.54 17.68
N ILE A 217 -9.86 -17.85 16.47
CA ILE A 217 -11.22 -17.52 16.06
C ILE A 217 -12.28 -18.20 16.97
N PRO A 218 -12.18 -19.47 17.34
CA PRO A 218 -13.16 -20.10 18.24
C PRO A 218 -13.24 -19.41 19.61
N GLU A 219 -12.10 -19.03 20.19
CA GLU A 219 -12.06 -18.30 21.47
C GLU A 219 -12.61 -16.88 21.34
N MET A 220 -12.31 -16.21 20.22
CA MET A 220 -12.91 -14.92 19.88
C MET A 220 -14.45 -15.04 19.89
N MET A 221 -14.99 -16.05 19.21
CA MET A 221 -16.43 -16.30 19.15
C MET A 221 -17.02 -16.58 20.53
N GLN A 222 -16.34 -17.36 21.37
CA GLN A 222 -16.75 -17.66 22.74
C GLN A 222 -16.80 -16.39 23.60
N LEU A 223 -15.76 -15.56 23.52
CA LEU A 223 -15.71 -14.28 24.26
C LEU A 223 -16.83 -13.34 23.81
N MET A 224 -17.03 -13.17 22.50
CA MET A 224 -18.13 -12.37 21.96
C MET A 224 -19.50 -12.93 22.34
N GLY A 225 -19.69 -14.25 22.23
CA GLY A 225 -20.92 -14.94 22.58
C GLY A 225 -21.31 -14.77 24.04
N THR A 226 -20.34 -14.58 24.92
CA THR A 226 -20.52 -14.31 26.36
C THR A 226 -20.48 -12.82 26.73
N GLY A 227 -20.48 -11.92 25.74
CA GLY A 227 -20.49 -10.46 25.92
C GLY A 227 -19.16 -9.83 26.33
N LYS A 228 -18.05 -10.57 26.24
CA LYS A 228 -16.70 -10.15 26.60
C LYS A 228 -15.95 -9.56 25.39
N TYR A 229 -16.47 -8.43 24.86
CA TYR A 229 -15.92 -7.82 23.63
C TYR A 229 -14.52 -7.25 23.79
N LYS A 230 -14.19 -6.74 24.99
CA LYS A 230 -12.86 -6.18 25.27
C LYS A 230 -11.79 -7.28 25.25
N GLU A 231 -12.04 -8.38 25.93
CA GLU A 231 -11.15 -9.54 25.98
C GLU A 231 -11.03 -10.21 24.59
N ALA A 232 -12.10 -10.20 23.81
CA ALA A 232 -12.07 -10.66 22.42
C ALA A 232 -11.14 -9.80 21.55
N LEU A 233 -11.15 -8.47 21.72
CA LEU A 233 -10.24 -7.57 21.02
C LEU A 233 -8.79 -7.78 21.45
N GLU A 234 -8.52 -7.87 22.75
CA GLU A 234 -7.18 -8.14 23.29
C GLU A 234 -6.62 -9.47 22.75
N LEU A 235 -7.45 -10.50 22.66
CA LEU A 235 -7.08 -11.79 22.07
C LEU A 235 -6.68 -11.64 20.58
N ILE A 236 -7.48 -10.95 19.78
CA ILE A 236 -7.16 -10.73 18.37
C ILE A 236 -5.86 -9.93 18.22
N GLU A 237 -5.72 -8.82 18.96
CA GLU A 237 -4.57 -7.93 18.84
C GLU A 237 -3.25 -8.61 19.25
N SER A 238 -3.31 -9.60 20.13
CA SER A 238 -2.13 -10.44 20.48
C SER A 238 -1.64 -11.30 19.28
N CYS A 239 -2.52 -11.63 18.35
CA CYS A 239 -2.20 -12.43 17.15
C CYS A 239 -2.06 -11.57 15.89
N ASN A 240 -2.87 -10.54 15.78
CA ASN A 240 -3.01 -9.67 14.63
C ASN A 240 -3.25 -8.22 15.06
N PRO A 241 -2.26 -7.34 15.02
CA PRO A 241 -2.41 -5.93 15.39
C PRO A 241 -3.19 -5.10 14.36
N LEU A 242 -3.59 -5.70 13.23
CA LEU A 242 -4.25 -5.08 12.08
C LEU A 242 -5.71 -5.52 11.89
N PRO A 243 -6.53 -5.82 12.93
CA PRO A 243 -7.85 -6.42 12.74
C PRO A 243 -8.80 -5.52 11.94
N ASN A 244 -8.70 -4.20 12.10
CA ASN A 244 -9.45 -3.23 11.31
C ASN A 244 -9.11 -3.23 9.82
N VAL A 245 -7.89 -3.60 9.46
CA VAL A 245 -7.43 -3.70 8.07
C VAL A 245 -7.80 -5.07 7.49
N THR A 246 -7.36 -6.13 8.17
CA THR A 246 -7.52 -7.51 7.69
C THR A 246 -8.96 -7.95 7.59
N GLY A 247 -9.80 -7.59 8.56
CA GLY A 247 -11.23 -7.87 8.51
C GLY A 247 -11.95 -7.27 7.28
N ARG A 248 -11.43 -6.14 6.74
CA ARG A 248 -12.00 -5.50 5.53
C ARG A 248 -11.43 -6.03 4.22
N VAL A 249 -10.13 -6.35 4.15
CA VAL A 249 -9.45 -6.62 2.87
C VAL A 249 -9.09 -8.09 2.64
N CYS A 250 -9.17 -8.95 3.65
CA CYS A 250 -8.90 -10.38 3.51
C CYS A 250 -9.91 -11.05 2.57
N PRO A 251 -9.48 -11.97 1.70
CA PRO A 251 -10.37 -12.84 0.96
C PRO A 251 -10.83 -14.00 1.87
N GLN A 252 -11.72 -13.71 2.83
CA GLN A 252 -12.18 -14.68 3.84
C GLN A 252 -12.79 -15.94 3.20
N GLU A 253 -13.43 -15.79 2.04
CA GLU A 253 -14.00 -16.89 1.24
C GLU A 253 -12.96 -17.92 0.76
N LEU A 254 -11.69 -17.52 0.71
CA LEU A 254 -10.56 -18.42 0.37
C LEU A 254 -9.79 -18.88 1.61
N GLN A 255 -10.08 -18.33 2.78
CA GLN A 255 -9.33 -18.55 4.02
C GLN A 255 -10.24 -19.08 5.13
N CYS A 256 -10.48 -18.30 6.20
CA CYS A 256 -11.23 -18.76 7.37
C CYS A 256 -12.69 -19.15 7.04
N GLN A 257 -13.41 -18.35 6.26
CA GLN A 257 -14.77 -18.66 5.83
C GLN A 257 -14.81 -19.82 4.83
N GLY A 258 -13.80 -19.94 3.95
CA GLY A 258 -13.73 -20.99 2.93
C GLY A 258 -13.58 -22.42 3.48
N VAL A 259 -13.25 -22.54 4.77
CA VAL A 259 -13.14 -23.83 5.48
C VAL A 259 -14.07 -23.91 6.70
N CYS A 260 -14.96 -22.94 6.84
CA CYS A 260 -15.96 -22.93 7.90
C CYS A 260 -16.86 -24.17 7.80
N THR A 261 -17.10 -24.86 8.92
CA THR A 261 -17.92 -26.08 8.97
C THR A 261 -19.43 -25.80 8.98
N MET A 262 -19.83 -24.54 9.02
CA MET A 262 -21.23 -24.15 8.90
C MET A 262 -21.75 -24.54 7.52
N THR A 263 -22.75 -25.43 7.49
CA THR A 263 -23.45 -25.77 6.25
C THR A 263 -24.34 -24.61 5.81
N GLY A 264 -24.25 -24.24 4.54
CA GLY A 264 -24.96 -23.09 3.98
C GLY A 264 -24.10 -21.85 3.98
N ARG A 265 -24.32 -20.91 4.90
CA ARG A 265 -23.55 -19.68 4.99
C ARG A 265 -22.51 -19.72 6.11
N PRO A 266 -21.23 -19.45 5.83
CA PRO A 266 -20.20 -19.37 6.85
C PRO A 266 -20.47 -18.20 7.82
N ILE A 267 -19.84 -18.21 8.99
CA ILE A 267 -19.86 -17.08 9.94
C ILE A 267 -19.14 -15.89 9.29
N GLU A 268 -19.64 -14.68 9.51
CA GLU A 268 -19.06 -13.43 8.99
C GLU A 268 -17.80 -13.01 9.78
N ILE A 269 -16.81 -13.91 9.83
CA ILE A 269 -15.60 -13.77 10.66
C ILE A 269 -14.90 -12.43 10.42
N GLY A 270 -14.74 -12.02 9.16
CA GLY A 270 -14.09 -10.73 8.84
C GLY A 270 -14.86 -9.53 9.37
N GLN A 271 -16.18 -9.55 9.28
CA GLN A 271 -17.04 -8.48 9.81
C GLN A 271 -16.95 -8.42 11.35
N LEU A 272 -16.88 -9.56 12.02
CA LEU A 272 -16.73 -9.66 13.47
C LEU A 272 -15.32 -9.22 13.92
N GLU A 273 -14.29 -9.56 13.13
CA GLU A 273 -12.91 -9.19 13.38
C GLU A 273 -12.73 -7.66 13.45
N TRP A 274 -13.22 -6.92 12.47
CA TRP A 274 -13.07 -5.47 12.48
C TRP A 274 -14.14 -4.71 13.28
N PHE A 275 -15.25 -5.34 13.60
CA PHE A 275 -16.26 -4.77 14.50
C PHE A 275 -15.67 -4.46 15.88
N LEU A 276 -14.85 -5.35 16.44
CA LEU A 276 -14.28 -5.23 17.78
C LEU A 276 -13.43 -3.95 17.98
N PRO A 277 -12.41 -3.65 17.14
CA PRO A 277 -11.65 -2.42 17.30
C PRO A 277 -12.45 -1.16 16.99
N GLU A 278 -13.40 -1.19 16.04
CA GLU A 278 -14.24 -0.03 15.77
C GLU A 278 -15.19 0.27 16.95
N ARG A 279 -15.78 -0.75 17.55
CA ARG A 279 -16.58 -0.64 18.77
C ARG A 279 -15.76 -0.02 19.90
N ALA A 280 -14.54 -0.50 20.11
CA ALA A 280 -13.64 0.03 21.12
C ALA A 280 -13.27 1.50 20.86
N ARG A 281 -13.02 1.87 19.60
CA ARG A 281 -12.73 3.24 19.19
C ARG A 281 -13.89 4.20 19.46
N LEU A 282 -15.12 3.78 19.22
CA LEU A 282 -16.32 4.57 19.55
C LEU A 282 -16.48 4.75 21.08
N ALA A 283 -16.26 3.68 21.85
CA ALA A 283 -16.34 3.75 23.31
C ALA A 283 -15.24 4.66 23.91
N ALA A 284 -14.02 4.63 23.37
CA ALA A 284 -12.90 5.47 23.83
C ALA A 284 -13.16 6.97 23.58
N LYS A 285 -13.78 7.33 22.44
CA LYS A 285 -14.16 8.71 22.15
C LYS A 285 -15.14 9.30 23.16
N SER A 286 -15.98 8.47 23.78
CA SER A 286 -16.94 8.89 24.79
C SER A 286 -16.35 9.04 26.20
N ASN A 287 -15.24 8.35 26.51
CA ASN A 287 -14.74 8.18 27.88
C ASN A 287 -13.42 8.91 28.20
N GLY A 288 -12.77 9.56 27.24
CA GLY A 288 -11.56 10.38 27.44
C GLY A 288 -10.45 9.61 28.20
N THR A 289 -9.95 8.51 27.65
CA THR A 289 -8.92 7.69 28.32
C THR A 289 -7.55 8.37 28.26
N ALA A 290 -6.90 8.51 29.43
CA ALA A 290 -5.52 8.98 29.57
C ALA A 290 -4.53 7.97 28.94
N GLU A 291 -3.58 8.49 28.17
CA GLU A 291 -2.48 7.69 27.62
C GLU A 291 -1.58 7.14 28.74
N GLN A 292 -1.34 5.84 28.75
CA GLN A 292 -0.30 5.26 29.61
C GLN A 292 1.07 5.59 29.02
N THR A 293 1.90 6.27 29.79
CA THR A 293 3.28 6.55 29.44
C THR A 293 4.16 5.30 29.60
N HIS A 294 4.46 4.64 28.48
CA HIS A 294 5.45 3.57 28.46
C HIS A 294 6.86 4.13 28.29
N VAL A 295 7.83 3.64 29.05
CA VAL A 295 9.24 3.96 28.83
C VAL A 295 9.67 3.34 27.51
N SER A 296 10.21 4.20 26.60
CA SER A 296 10.62 3.77 25.27
C SER A 296 11.68 2.67 25.31
N PRO A 297 11.60 1.63 24.47
CA PRO A 297 12.64 0.60 24.30
C PRO A 297 14.03 1.19 23.99
N TRP A 298 14.08 2.31 23.27
CA TRP A 298 15.31 3.06 22.99
C TRP A 298 15.99 3.61 24.26
N ALA A 299 15.20 4.09 25.22
CA ALA A 299 15.72 4.57 26.49
C ALA A 299 16.13 3.43 27.45
N ARG A 300 15.40 2.30 27.43
CA ARG A 300 15.75 1.12 28.24
C ARG A 300 17.04 0.44 27.76
N ALA A 301 17.22 0.36 26.44
CA ALA A 301 18.35 -0.29 25.77
C ALA A 301 18.63 -1.71 26.31
N GLU A 302 17.58 -2.51 26.49
CA GLU A 302 17.65 -3.88 26.99
C GLU A 302 17.74 -4.93 25.87
N LYS A 303 17.29 -4.55 24.66
CA LYS A 303 17.32 -5.39 23.46
C LYS A 303 18.01 -4.66 22.28
N PRO A 304 18.67 -5.41 21.36
CA PRO A 304 19.35 -4.81 20.22
C PRO A 304 18.35 -4.22 19.20
N PRO A 305 18.73 -3.17 18.47
CA PRO A 305 17.83 -2.50 17.53
C PRO A 305 17.60 -3.31 16.25
N ILE A 306 16.36 -3.23 15.74
CA ILE A 306 15.92 -3.92 14.52
C ILE A 306 15.54 -2.89 13.46
N ALA A 307 15.98 -3.14 12.21
CA ALA A 307 15.52 -2.39 11.05
C ALA A 307 14.41 -3.13 10.30
N VAL A 308 13.33 -2.44 9.98
CA VAL A 308 12.24 -2.95 9.14
C VAL A 308 12.20 -2.13 7.86
N VAL A 309 12.34 -2.79 6.70
CA VAL A 309 12.36 -2.14 5.39
C VAL A 309 11.01 -2.31 4.71
N GLY A 310 10.29 -1.19 4.59
CA GLY A 310 8.92 -1.13 4.07
C GLY A 310 7.86 -1.17 5.16
N SER A 311 6.89 -0.26 5.05
CA SER A 311 5.76 -0.11 5.97
C SER A 311 4.46 -0.75 5.46
N GLY A 312 4.56 -1.70 4.53
CA GLY A 312 3.42 -2.51 4.10
C GLY A 312 2.93 -3.47 5.20
N PRO A 313 1.90 -4.29 4.94
CA PRO A 313 1.31 -5.16 5.97
C PRO A 313 2.32 -6.09 6.65
N ALA A 314 3.29 -6.64 5.91
CA ALA A 314 4.35 -7.48 6.49
C ALA A 314 5.26 -6.69 7.44
N GLY A 315 5.70 -5.49 7.03
CA GLY A 315 6.55 -4.63 7.85
C GLY A 315 5.85 -4.08 9.08
N LEU A 316 4.59 -3.64 8.96
CA LEU A 316 3.83 -3.11 10.09
C LEU A 316 3.59 -4.16 11.18
N ILE A 317 3.21 -5.39 10.82
CA ILE A 317 3.01 -6.44 11.81
C ILE A 317 4.33 -6.88 12.45
N ASN A 318 5.40 -6.98 11.66
CA ASN A 318 6.74 -7.29 12.15
C ASN A 318 7.22 -6.23 13.16
N ALA A 319 7.09 -4.95 12.79
CA ALA A 319 7.48 -3.83 13.64
C ALA A 319 6.65 -3.77 14.93
N TYR A 320 5.33 -4.00 14.84
CA TYR A 320 4.45 -4.01 16.02
C TYR A 320 4.85 -5.09 17.01
N LEU A 321 4.98 -6.33 16.54
CA LEU A 321 5.27 -7.47 17.41
C LEU A 321 6.63 -7.34 18.09
N LEU A 322 7.66 -6.93 17.34
CA LEU A 322 8.99 -6.69 17.91
C LEU A 322 9.00 -5.52 18.90
N ALA A 323 8.32 -4.42 18.59
CA ALA A 323 8.21 -3.28 19.52
C ALA A 323 7.42 -3.67 20.79
N ALA A 324 6.35 -4.46 20.67
CA ALA A 324 5.59 -4.99 21.82
C ALA A 324 6.44 -5.88 22.73
N GLU A 325 7.39 -6.63 22.13
CA GLU A 325 8.39 -7.40 22.90
C GLU A 325 9.53 -6.56 23.46
N GLY A 326 9.55 -5.24 23.21
CA GLY A 326 10.53 -4.31 23.77
C GLY A 326 11.82 -4.16 22.96
N PHE A 327 11.84 -4.55 21.68
CA PHE A 327 12.94 -4.21 20.78
C PHE A 327 12.84 -2.74 20.33
N PRO A 328 13.96 -1.98 20.28
CA PRO A 328 14.03 -0.73 19.54
C PRO A 328 13.87 -1.00 18.04
N VAL A 329 12.79 -0.50 17.43
CA VAL A 329 12.48 -0.75 16.01
C VAL A 329 12.49 0.56 15.23
N THR A 330 13.15 0.56 14.05
CA THR A 330 13.02 1.63 13.05
C THR A 330 12.47 1.05 11.76
N VAL A 331 11.36 1.63 11.27
CA VAL A 331 10.77 1.31 9.96
C VAL A 331 11.23 2.33 8.93
N PHE A 332 11.92 1.87 7.89
CA PHE A 332 12.37 2.67 6.75
C PHE A 332 11.38 2.52 5.59
N GLU A 333 10.78 3.63 5.16
CA GLU A 333 9.76 3.65 4.11
C GLU A 333 10.20 4.51 2.93
N ALA A 334 10.08 3.95 1.73
CA ALA A 334 10.47 4.63 0.49
C ALA A 334 9.52 5.79 0.12
N PHE A 335 8.25 5.69 0.51
CA PHE A 335 7.22 6.70 0.20
C PHE A 335 7.17 7.83 1.24
N PRO A 336 6.53 8.96 0.87
CA PRO A 336 6.30 10.06 1.80
C PRO A 336 5.25 9.73 2.87
N ASP A 337 4.52 8.62 2.70
CA ASP A 337 3.51 8.17 3.65
C ASP A 337 3.59 6.66 3.92
N LEU A 338 3.04 6.24 5.07
CA LEU A 338 3.18 4.88 5.60
C LEU A 338 2.00 3.99 5.20
N GLY A 339 2.22 2.68 5.13
CA GLY A 339 1.18 1.69 4.86
C GLY A 339 1.42 0.84 3.61
N GLY A 340 2.36 1.23 2.75
CA GLY A 340 2.64 0.50 1.51
C GLY A 340 1.38 0.36 0.65
N VAL A 341 1.14 -0.84 0.10
CA VAL A 341 -0.01 -1.11 -0.77
C VAL A 341 -1.37 -0.84 -0.10
N LEU A 342 -1.45 -0.89 1.22
CA LEU A 342 -2.69 -0.55 1.94
C LEU A 342 -3.10 0.91 1.68
N ARG A 343 -2.13 1.82 1.52
CA ARG A 343 -2.35 3.24 1.29
C ARG A 343 -2.33 3.61 -0.20
N TYR A 344 -1.33 3.17 -0.97
CA TYR A 344 -1.24 3.59 -2.36
C TYR A 344 -2.12 2.76 -3.32
N GLY A 345 -2.41 1.49 -2.96
CA GLY A 345 -3.08 0.55 -3.86
C GLY A 345 -4.55 0.32 -3.55
N ILE A 346 -4.98 0.39 -2.28
CA ILE A 346 -6.37 0.14 -1.87
C ILE A 346 -7.09 1.48 -1.67
N PRO A 347 -8.19 1.74 -2.41
CA PRO A 347 -8.93 3.00 -2.29
C PRO A 347 -9.61 3.19 -0.93
N GLU A 348 -9.78 4.45 -0.52
CA GLU A 348 -10.40 4.81 0.77
C GLU A 348 -11.82 4.26 0.96
N PHE A 349 -12.58 4.12 -0.10
CA PHE A 349 -13.91 3.53 -0.03
C PHE A 349 -13.92 2.02 0.35
N ARG A 350 -12.74 1.36 0.32
CA ARG A 350 -12.53 0.01 0.85
C ARG A 350 -11.77 0.00 2.17
N LEU A 351 -10.75 0.84 2.28
CA LEU A 351 -9.85 0.89 3.44
C LEU A 351 -9.48 2.35 3.75
N PRO A 352 -10.17 2.99 4.69
CA PRO A 352 -9.83 4.34 5.12
C PRO A 352 -8.39 4.46 5.61
N ASN A 353 -7.69 5.48 5.18
CA ASN A 353 -6.29 5.74 5.55
C ASN A 353 -6.09 5.90 7.07
N THR A 354 -7.10 6.43 7.77
CA THR A 354 -7.09 6.59 9.23
C THR A 354 -6.88 5.28 9.99
N LEU A 355 -7.29 4.15 9.42
CA LEU A 355 -7.08 2.83 10.04
C LEU A 355 -5.61 2.38 9.98
N ILE A 356 -4.91 2.81 8.94
CA ILE A 356 -3.46 2.58 8.81
C ILE A 356 -2.72 3.47 9.81
N ASP A 357 -3.17 4.74 9.94
CA ASP A 357 -2.60 5.70 10.90
C ASP A 357 -2.77 5.22 12.34
N ASP A 358 -3.89 4.58 12.68
CA ASP A 358 -4.12 3.97 14.00
C ASP A 358 -3.07 2.89 14.30
N VAL A 359 -2.74 2.03 13.34
CA VAL A 359 -1.70 0.99 13.50
C VAL A 359 -0.32 1.62 13.66
N VAL A 360 0.02 2.60 12.83
CA VAL A 360 1.27 3.37 12.96
C VAL A 360 1.35 4.05 14.33
N GLY A 361 0.23 4.61 14.80
CA GLY A 361 0.10 5.20 16.14
C GLY A 361 0.37 4.19 17.25
N LYS A 362 -0.15 2.96 17.15
CA LYS A 362 0.14 1.87 18.11
C LYS A 362 1.64 1.55 18.15
N ILE A 363 2.30 1.41 17.00
CA ILE A 363 3.75 1.14 16.93
C ILE A 363 4.56 2.29 17.54
N LYS A 364 4.18 3.55 17.28
CA LYS A 364 4.83 4.74 17.88
C LYS A 364 4.70 4.75 19.40
N ARG A 365 3.52 4.42 19.94
CA ARG A 365 3.30 4.33 21.41
C ARG A 365 4.16 3.25 22.07
N LEU A 366 4.46 2.16 21.34
CA LEU A 366 5.41 1.14 21.77
C LEU A 366 6.88 1.57 21.61
N GLY A 367 7.15 2.78 21.11
CA GLY A 367 8.48 3.33 20.90
C GLY A 367 9.08 3.06 19.51
N GLY A 368 8.33 2.49 18.58
CA GLY A 368 8.79 2.30 17.19
C GLY A 368 8.98 3.64 16.46
N LYS A 369 10.06 3.76 15.70
CA LYS A 369 10.41 4.93 14.89
C LYS A 369 10.14 4.69 13.41
N PHE A 370 9.84 5.76 12.68
CA PHE A 370 9.57 5.70 11.23
C PHE A 370 10.42 6.74 10.50
N VAL A 371 11.12 6.31 9.47
CA VAL A 371 11.89 7.15 8.56
C VAL A 371 11.26 7.05 7.17
N LYS A 372 10.59 8.10 6.74
CA LYS A 372 9.95 8.20 5.42
C LYS A 372 10.91 8.74 4.37
N ASN A 373 10.58 8.58 3.09
CA ASN A 373 11.40 8.99 1.95
C ASN A 373 12.82 8.36 1.96
N PHE A 374 12.94 7.14 2.47
CA PHE A 374 14.20 6.43 2.62
C PHE A 374 14.18 5.12 1.82
N VAL A 375 14.94 5.07 0.74
CA VAL A 375 14.97 3.93 -0.18
C VAL A 375 16.15 3.02 0.15
N VAL A 376 15.91 1.97 0.93
CA VAL A 376 16.93 0.94 1.20
C VAL A 376 17.32 0.24 -0.10
N GLY A 377 18.62 0.11 -0.31
CA GLY A 377 19.22 -0.33 -1.57
C GLY A 377 19.65 0.84 -2.49
N LYS A 378 19.30 2.08 -2.11
CA LYS A 378 19.74 3.32 -2.78
C LYS A 378 20.31 4.33 -1.78
N THR A 379 19.50 4.77 -0.82
CA THR A 379 19.93 5.70 0.26
C THR A 379 20.92 5.05 1.23
N ALA A 380 20.72 3.78 1.51
CA ALA A 380 21.62 2.92 2.29
C ALA A 380 21.50 1.47 1.81
N THR A 381 22.60 0.75 1.83
CA THR A 381 22.60 -0.71 1.63
C THR A 381 22.18 -1.43 2.92
N LEU A 382 21.87 -2.72 2.83
CA LEU A 382 21.63 -3.54 4.04
C LEU A 382 22.88 -3.59 4.94
N GLN A 383 24.07 -3.53 4.35
CA GLN A 383 25.32 -3.48 5.12
C GLN A 383 25.48 -2.14 5.87
N ASP A 384 25.06 -1.02 5.27
CA ASP A 384 25.08 0.28 5.95
C ASP A 384 24.16 0.29 7.17
N LEU A 385 23.00 -0.35 7.11
CA LEU A 385 22.11 -0.50 8.26
C LEU A 385 22.72 -1.37 9.35
N LYS A 386 23.43 -2.47 9.00
CA LYS A 386 24.18 -3.26 9.98
C LYS A 386 25.30 -2.44 10.62
N ASN A 387 26.06 -1.67 9.83
CA ASN A 387 27.11 -0.79 10.31
C ASN A 387 26.56 0.33 11.21
N ALA A 388 25.33 0.76 10.96
CA ALA A 388 24.60 1.73 11.78
C ALA A 388 24.11 1.16 13.12
N GLY A 389 24.36 -0.12 13.42
CA GLY A 389 24.03 -0.75 14.70
C GLY A 389 22.78 -1.61 14.69
N PHE A 390 22.04 -1.71 13.60
CA PHE A 390 20.90 -2.62 13.52
C PHE A 390 21.36 -4.07 13.48
N TRP A 391 20.94 -4.86 14.46
CA TRP A 391 21.33 -6.26 14.62
C TRP A 391 20.78 -7.15 13.52
N LYS A 392 19.45 -7.11 13.33
CA LYS A 392 18.74 -7.87 12.31
C LYS A 392 17.89 -6.93 11.46
N ILE A 393 17.62 -7.35 10.23
CA ILE A 393 16.88 -6.57 9.26
C ILE A 393 15.73 -7.41 8.71
N PHE A 394 14.50 -6.87 8.73
CA PHE A 394 13.37 -7.43 8.01
C PHE A 394 13.14 -6.67 6.71
N VAL A 395 13.05 -7.39 5.57
CA VAL A 395 12.81 -6.83 4.24
C VAL A 395 11.39 -7.14 3.80
N GLY A 396 10.51 -6.14 3.84
CA GLY A 396 9.11 -6.21 3.44
C GLY A 396 8.77 -5.22 2.31
N THR A 397 9.64 -5.11 1.29
CA THR A 397 9.53 -4.14 0.19
C THR A 397 8.40 -4.41 -0.80
N GLY A 398 7.72 -5.53 -0.69
CA GLY A 398 6.61 -5.90 -1.55
C GLY A 398 7.02 -6.26 -2.98
N ALA A 399 6.04 -6.26 -3.90
CA ALA A 399 6.19 -6.46 -5.34
C ALA A 399 5.40 -5.37 -6.07
N GLY A 400 6.10 -4.34 -6.55
CA GLY A 400 5.46 -3.16 -7.12
C GLY A 400 5.65 -2.98 -8.61
N LEU A 401 6.66 -3.63 -9.25
CA LEU A 401 6.96 -3.42 -10.67
C LEU A 401 5.80 -3.92 -11.56
N PRO A 402 5.07 -3.03 -12.26
CA PRO A 402 3.88 -3.43 -13.01
C PRO A 402 4.22 -4.28 -14.22
N ARG A 403 3.37 -5.25 -14.50
CA ARG A 403 3.46 -6.08 -15.72
C ARG A 403 2.63 -5.48 -16.84
N PHE A 404 3.17 -5.58 -18.05
CA PHE A 404 2.52 -5.17 -19.28
C PHE A 404 2.38 -6.37 -20.23
N MET A 405 1.59 -6.24 -21.28
CA MET A 405 1.33 -7.31 -22.25
C MET A 405 2.41 -7.37 -23.33
N ASN A 406 3.12 -6.26 -23.56
CA ASN A 406 4.06 -6.03 -24.68
C ASN A 406 3.35 -6.12 -26.05
N VAL A 407 2.17 -5.53 -26.13
CA VAL A 407 1.42 -5.37 -27.39
C VAL A 407 1.66 -3.98 -27.98
N PRO A 408 1.51 -3.81 -29.32
CA PRO A 408 1.64 -2.49 -29.94
C PRO A 408 0.71 -1.46 -29.32
N GLY A 409 1.21 -0.22 -29.17
CA GLY A 409 0.44 0.91 -28.68
C GLY A 409 0.39 1.06 -27.15
N GLU A 410 1.07 0.20 -26.40
CA GLU A 410 1.17 0.39 -24.93
C GLU A 410 1.97 1.63 -24.51
N GLU A 411 2.72 2.23 -25.43
CA GLU A 411 3.47 3.46 -25.25
C GLU A 411 2.63 4.73 -25.42
N LEU A 412 1.41 4.64 -25.93
CA LEU A 412 0.52 5.77 -26.17
C LEU A 412 0.14 6.52 -24.88
N ASN A 413 -0.10 7.82 -25.02
CA ASN A 413 -0.70 8.61 -23.96
C ASN A 413 -2.09 8.05 -23.61
N GLY A 414 -2.42 8.02 -22.31
CA GLY A 414 -3.67 7.40 -21.85
C GLY A 414 -3.55 5.88 -21.60
N VAL A 415 -2.39 5.25 -21.87
CA VAL A 415 -2.11 3.88 -21.44
C VAL A 415 -1.20 3.92 -20.21
N MET A 416 -1.67 3.42 -19.08
CA MET A 416 -0.92 3.44 -17.81
C MET A 416 -1.12 2.17 -17.00
N SER A 417 -0.27 1.96 -16.00
CA SER A 417 -0.45 0.88 -15.04
C SER A 417 -1.53 1.22 -14.00
N ALA A 418 -2.15 0.20 -13.42
CA ALA A 418 -3.03 0.36 -12.27
C ALA A 418 -2.28 0.95 -11.06
N ASN A 419 -1.01 0.61 -10.89
CA ASN A 419 -0.17 1.18 -9.83
C ASN A 419 0.00 2.69 -10.00
N GLU A 420 0.26 3.17 -11.23
CA GLU A 420 0.34 4.61 -11.49
C GLU A 420 -0.98 5.31 -11.18
N PHE A 421 -2.09 4.79 -11.74
CA PHE A 421 -3.41 5.37 -11.55
C PHE A 421 -3.81 5.45 -10.08
N LEU A 422 -3.70 4.33 -9.36
CA LEU A 422 -4.08 4.24 -7.95
C LEU A 422 -3.14 5.04 -7.04
N THR A 423 -1.82 5.05 -7.33
CA THR A 423 -0.87 5.90 -6.56
C THR A 423 -1.22 7.37 -6.67
N ARG A 424 -1.54 7.87 -7.89
CA ARG A 424 -1.97 9.26 -8.08
C ARG A 424 -3.25 9.56 -7.29
N VAL A 425 -4.25 8.67 -7.34
CA VAL A 425 -5.54 8.89 -6.67
C VAL A 425 -5.47 8.72 -5.15
N ASN A 426 -4.83 7.66 -4.67
CA ASN A 426 -4.86 7.27 -3.25
C ASN A 426 -3.73 7.91 -2.43
N LEU A 427 -2.45 7.70 -2.83
CA LEU A 427 -1.30 8.23 -2.10
C LEU A 427 -1.16 9.74 -2.31
N MET A 428 -1.24 10.18 -3.58
CA MET A 428 -1.05 11.57 -3.95
C MET A 428 -2.33 12.38 -3.91
N GLN A 429 -3.48 11.78 -3.58
CA GLN A 429 -4.79 12.41 -3.42
C GLN A 429 -5.21 13.29 -4.61
N ALA A 430 -4.75 12.94 -5.82
CA ALA A 430 -5.00 13.72 -7.06
C ALA A 430 -6.48 13.90 -7.43
N ARG A 431 -7.40 13.25 -6.70
CA ARG A 431 -8.85 13.41 -6.78
C ARG A 431 -9.38 14.65 -6.07
N LEU A 432 -8.55 15.25 -5.21
CA LEU A 432 -8.91 16.43 -4.42
C LEU A 432 -8.37 17.70 -5.10
N ASP A 433 -9.19 18.71 -5.20
CA ASP A 433 -8.87 19.94 -5.94
C ASP A 433 -7.69 20.72 -5.36
N ASP A 434 -7.39 20.55 -4.08
CA ASP A 434 -6.31 21.26 -3.39
C ASP A 434 -4.94 20.53 -3.44
N TYR A 435 -4.87 19.39 -4.16
CA TYR A 435 -3.62 18.68 -4.43
C TYR A 435 -3.10 18.96 -5.85
N GLU A 436 -1.77 18.92 -6.02
CA GLU A 436 -1.10 19.34 -7.26
C GLU A 436 -0.78 18.19 -8.22
N THR A 437 -0.90 16.97 -7.80
CA THR A 437 -0.58 15.80 -8.66
C THR A 437 -1.55 15.71 -9.83
N PRO A 438 -1.07 15.73 -11.09
CA PRO A 438 -1.95 15.65 -12.24
C PRO A 438 -2.59 14.26 -12.36
N LEU A 439 -3.88 14.24 -12.70
CA LEU A 439 -4.66 13.04 -12.97
C LEU A 439 -5.17 13.09 -14.42
N PRO A 440 -5.18 11.96 -15.17
CA PRO A 440 -5.81 11.96 -16.48
C PRO A 440 -7.29 12.34 -16.37
N GLN A 441 -7.82 12.99 -17.40
CA GLN A 441 -9.24 13.27 -17.47
C GLN A 441 -10.02 11.96 -17.59
N VAL A 442 -10.82 11.64 -16.58
CA VAL A 442 -11.59 10.40 -16.47
C VAL A 442 -13.08 10.64 -16.72
N ALA A 443 -13.62 11.78 -16.27
CA ALA A 443 -15.05 12.08 -16.36
C ALA A 443 -15.54 12.07 -17.83
N GLY A 444 -16.59 11.28 -18.09
CA GLY A 444 -17.18 11.08 -19.41
C GLY A 444 -16.36 10.22 -20.38
N LYS A 445 -15.21 9.66 -19.94
CA LYS A 445 -14.28 8.91 -20.80
C LYS A 445 -14.56 7.41 -20.77
N GLN A 446 -14.32 6.75 -21.93
CA GLN A 446 -14.33 5.28 -22.02
C GLN A 446 -13.04 4.74 -21.43
N VAL A 447 -13.13 4.14 -20.25
CA VAL A 447 -12.00 3.61 -19.49
C VAL A 447 -12.03 2.10 -19.52
N ILE A 448 -10.99 1.46 -20.10
CA ILE A 448 -10.86 0.01 -20.01
C ILE A 448 -9.81 -0.39 -18.99
N ILE A 449 -10.14 -1.42 -18.22
CA ILE A 449 -9.25 -1.99 -17.21
C ILE A 449 -8.89 -3.41 -17.63
N ILE A 450 -7.60 -3.66 -17.88
CA ILE A 450 -7.13 -4.96 -18.37
C ILE A 450 -6.70 -5.82 -17.17
N GLY A 451 -7.48 -6.86 -16.89
CA GLY A 451 -7.26 -7.76 -15.76
C GLY A 451 -8.52 -7.96 -14.94
N ALA A 452 -8.49 -8.88 -13.96
CA ALA A 452 -9.66 -9.24 -13.16
C ALA A 452 -9.34 -9.61 -11.71
N GLY A 453 -8.23 -9.10 -11.18
CA GLY A 453 -7.88 -9.19 -9.77
C GLY A 453 -8.47 -8.04 -8.94
N ASN A 454 -8.21 -8.02 -7.63
CA ASN A 454 -8.66 -6.94 -6.75
C ASN A 454 -8.19 -5.57 -7.23
N THR A 455 -6.94 -5.44 -7.71
CA THR A 455 -6.42 -4.18 -8.27
C THR A 455 -7.21 -3.69 -9.48
N ALA A 456 -7.72 -4.62 -10.31
CA ALA A 456 -8.58 -4.26 -11.44
C ALA A 456 -9.94 -3.73 -10.97
N MET A 457 -10.53 -4.32 -9.93
CA MET A 457 -11.76 -3.82 -9.31
C MET A 457 -11.55 -2.45 -8.69
N ASP A 458 -10.46 -2.28 -7.95
CA ASP A 458 -10.10 -1.00 -7.33
C ASP A 458 -9.94 0.10 -8.38
N SER A 459 -9.26 -0.19 -9.48
CA SER A 459 -9.09 0.76 -10.59
C SER A 459 -10.42 1.10 -11.28
N ALA A 460 -11.25 0.08 -11.56
CA ALA A 460 -12.53 0.28 -12.22
C ALA A 460 -13.52 1.07 -11.37
N ARG A 461 -13.62 0.75 -10.08
CA ARG A 461 -14.48 1.44 -9.12
C ARG A 461 -14.00 2.86 -8.84
N THR A 462 -12.68 3.07 -8.83
CA THR A 462 -12.09 4.41 -8.76
C THR A 462 -12.40 5.24 -10.01
N ALA A 463 -12.20 4.67 -11.21
CA ALA A 463 -12.53 5.35 -12.47
C ALA A 463 -14.03 5.71 -12.54
N LYS A 464 -14.92 4.83 -12.06
CA LYS A 464 -16.35 5.07 -11.99
C LYS A 464 -16.69 6.28 -11.12
N ARG A 465 -16.07 6.37 -9.91
CA ARG A 465 -16.27 7.50 -8.97
C ARG A 465 -15.72 8.82 -9.51
N LEU A 466 -14.71 8.77 -10.37
CA LEU A 466 -14.19 9.92 -11.11
C LEU A 466 -15.04 10.27 -12.36
N GLY A 467 -16.21 9.65 -12.52
CA GLY A 467 -17.16 9.93 -13.60
C GLY A 467 -16.87 9.19 -14.91
N GLY A 468 -15.98 8.22 -14.94
CA GLY A 468 -15.65 7.42 -16.12
C GLY A 468 -16.67 6.32 -16.42
N ILE A 469 -16.72 5.90 -17.68
CA ILE A 469 -17.48 4.74 -18.15
C ILE A 469 -16.51 3.56 -18.15
N ALA A 470 -16.50 2.81 -17.04
CA ALA A 470 -15.50 1.78 -16.80
C ALA A 470 -15.94 0.40 -17.33
N THR A 471 -15.06 -0.26 -18.08
CA THR A 471 -15.22 -1.63 -18.59
C THR A 471 -14.01 -2.47 -18.20
N ILE A 472 -14.25 -3.59 -17.51
CA ILE A 472 -13.22 -4.58 -17.21
C ILE A 472 -13.11 -5.54 -18.39
N VAL A 473 -11.91 -5.73 -18.92
CA VAL A 473 -11.59 -6.67 -20.01
C VAL A 473 -10.76 -7.82 -19.43
N TYR A 474 -11.28 -9.04 -19.56
CA TYR A 474 -10.64 -10.23 -19.01
C TYR A 474 -10.58 -11.39 -19.99
N ARG A 475 -9.41 -12.00 -20.11
CA ARG A 475 -9.10 -13.06 -21.11
C ARG A 475 -9.70 -14.44 -20.81
N ARG A 476 -10.33 -14.63 -19.62
CA ARG A 476 -11.01 -15.87 -19.22
C ARG A 476 -12.47 -15.58 -18.89
N THR A 477 -13.18 -16.56 -18.30
CA THR A 477 -14.57 -16.38 -17.84
C THR A 477 -14.62 -15.80 -16.43
N ARG A 478 -15.85 -15.47 -15.99
CA ARG A 478 -16.11 -14.98 -14.64
C ARG A 478 -15.67 -15.98 -13.56
N ALA A 479 -15.74 -17.28 -13.83
CA ALA A 479 -15.39 -18.32 -12.88
C ALA A 479 -13.89 -18.37 -12.53
N GLU A 480 -13.02 -17.94 -13.45
CA GLU A 480 -11.57 -17.90 -13.25
C GLU A 480 -11.05 -16.56 -12.75
N MET A 481 -11.92 -15.61 -12.42
CA MET A 481 -11.49 -14.31 -11.90
C MET A 481 -10.89 -14.47 -10.49
N PRO A 482 -9.66 -13.98 -10.24
CA PRO A 482 -9.00 -14.12 -8.93
C PRO A 482 -9.39 -12.98 -7.96
N VAL A 483 -10.55 -12.39 -8.14
CA VAL A 483 -11.06 -11.28 -7.33
C VAL A 483 -11.90 -11.83 -6.17
N ARG A 484 -12.00 -11.09 -5.08
CA ARG A 484 -13.01 -11.34 -4.04
C ARG A 484 -14.42 -11.26 -4.64
N VAL A 485 -15.25 -12.23 -4.28
CA VAL A 485 -16.63 -12.32 -4.80
C VAL A 485 -17.43 -11.05 -4.48
N GLU A 486 -17.28 -10.53 -3.26
CA GLU A 486 -17.93 -9.31 -2.79
C GLU A 486 -17.52 -8.08 -3.63
N GLU A 487 -16.23 -7.93 -3.95
CA GLU A 487 -15.72 -6.80 -4.74
C GLU A 487 -16.23 -6.82 -6.19
N LEU A 488 -16.34 -8.01 -6.78
CA LEU A 488 -16.94 -8.16 -8.10
C LEU A 488 -18.44 -7.79 -8.06
N HIS A 489 -19.15 -8.20 -7.00
CA HIS A 489 -20.56 -7.87 -6.83
C HIS A 489 -20.77 -6.35 -6.73
N HIS A 490 -20.00 -5.69 -5.87
CA HIS A 490 -20.01 -4.24 -5.74
C HIS A 490 -19.72 -3.53 -7.06
N ALA A 491 -18.73 -4.00 -7.82
CA ALA A 491 -18.37 -3.40 -9.11
C ALA A 491 -19.55 -3.47 -10.11
N LEU A 492 -20.22 -4.60 -10.18
CA LEU A 492 -21.37 -4.79 -11.07
C LEU A 492 -22.58 -3.97 -10.63
N GLU A 493 -22.87 -3.89 -9.32
CA GLU A 493 -23.93 -3.04 -8.76
C GLU A 493 -23.66 -1.54 -9.03
N GLU A 494 -22.41 -1.12 -9.00
CA GLU A 494 -21.96 0.24 -9.31
C GLU A 494 -22.03 0.57 -10.82
N GLY A 495 -22.45 -0.40 -11.67
CA GLY A 495 -22.65 -0.23 -13.11
C GLY A 495 -21.36 -0.34 -13.93
N ILE A 496 -20.33 -1.00 -13.43
CA ILE A 496 -19.12 -1.31 -14.19
C ILE A 496 -19.42 -2.46 -15.15
N GLN A 497 -19.02 -2.28 -16.40
CA GLN A 497 -19.20 -3.30 -17.44
C GLN A 497 -18.11 -4.37 -17.35
N LEU A 498 -18.45 -5.61 -17.71
CA LEU A 498 -17.53 -6.75 -17.72
C LEU A 498 -17.53 -7.44 -19.09
N LYS A 499 -16.40 -7.39 -19.78
CA LYS A 499 -16.13 -8.13 -21.02
C LYS A 499 -15.17 -9.29 -20.72
N VAL A 500 -15.71 -10.50 -20.65
CA VAL A 500 -14.93 -11.73 -20.47
C VAL A 500 -14.53 -12.33 -21.83
N LEU A 501 -13.57 -13.25 -21.82
CA LEU A 501 -13.04 -13.91 -23.01
C LEU A 501 -12.57 -12.89 -24.07
N ARG A 502 -11.92 -11.82 -23.60
CA ARG A 502 -11.34 -10.78 -24.45
C ARG A 502 -9.92 -10.45 -23.97
N ALA A 503 -9.00 -10.29 -24.92
CA ALA A 503 -7.61 -9.88 -24.64
C ALA A 503 -7.18 -8.81 -25.63
N PRO A 504 -6.58 -7.69 -25.20
CA PRO A 504 -6.04 -6.72 -26.14
C PRO A 504 -4.98 -7.33 -27.05
N ARG A 505 -5.10 -7.09 -28.35
CA ARG A 505 -4.11 -7.40 -29.39
C ARG A 505 -3.21 -6.21 -29.63
N GLU A 506 -3.82 -5.01 -29.71
CA GLU A 506 -3.12 -3.75 -29.93
C GLU A 506 -3.98 -2.57 -29.48
N PHE A 507 -3.32 -1.44 -29.26
CA PHE A 507 -3.94 -0.13 -29.03
C PHE A 507 -3.56 0.81 -30.17
N SER A 508 -4.52 1.60 -30.66
CA SER A 508 -4.32 2.57 -31.72
C SER A 508 -4.46 3.99 -31.15
N GLY A 509 -3.57 4.87 -31.58
CA GLY A 509 -3.56 6.27 -31.19
C GLY A 509 -4.11 7.19 -32.29
N ASN A 510 -4.62 8.34 -31.87
CA ASN A 510 -4.93 9.42 -32.78
C ASN A 510 -3.67 10.22 -33.19
N LYS A 511 -3.82 11.26 -34.00
CA LYS A 511 -2.72 12.13 -34.45
C LYS A 511 -1.91 12.81 -33.34
N ASN A 512 -2.44 12.85 -32.13
CA ASN A 512 -1.78 13.42 -30.94
C ASN A 512 -1.17 12.33 -30.05
N HIS A 513 -0.99 11.11 -30.57
CA HIS A 513 -0.51 9.95 -29.83
C HIS A 513 -1.34 9.60 -28.58
N GLN A 514 -2.59 10.05 -28.49
CA GLN A 514 -3.54 9.66 -27.45
C GLN A 514 -4.25 8.38 -27.89
N VAL A 515 -4.35 7.40 -27.00
CA VAL A 515 -5.12 6.17 -27.25
C VAL A 515 -6.56 6.51 -27.59
N CYS A 516 -7.09 5.91 -28.65
CA CYS A 516 -8.48 6.13 -29.09
C CYS A 516 -9.24 4.85 -29.43
N GLN A 517 -8.54 3.74 -29.61
CA GLN A 517 -9.14 2.48 -30.01
C GLN A 517 -8.30 1.29 -29.53
N THR A 518 -8.94 0.16 -29.29
CA THR A 518 -8.27 -1.14 -29.07
C THR A 518 -8.89 -2.22 -29.94
N ILE A 519 -8.06 -3.13 -30.43
CA ILE A 519 -8.49 -4.39 -31.05
C ILE A 519 -8.34 -5.48 -30.01
N LEU A 520 -9.44 -6.17 -29.71
CA LEU A 520 -9.52 -7.26 -28.76
C LEU A 520 -9.60 -8.60 -29.48
N ASP A 521 -8.73 -9.54 -29.14
CA ASP A 521 -8.91 -10.94 -29.52
C ASP A 521 -10.09 -11.55 -28.78
N VAL A 522 -10.95 -12.27 -29.49
CA VAL A 522 -11.96 -13.15 -28.90
C VAL A 522 -11.28 -14.44 -28.45
N MET A 523 -11.43 -14.77 -27.17
CA MET A 523 -10.77 -15.92 -26.56
C MET A 523 -11.74 -17.06 -26.30
N GLU A 524 -11.23 -18.28 -26.23
CA GLU A 524 -11.90 -19.44 -25.67
C GLU A 524 -11.00 -20.10 -24.60
N LEU A 525 -11.58 -20.97 -23.78
CA LEU A 525 -10.81 -21.71 -22.79
C LEU A 525 -10.38 -23.06 -23.34
N GLY A 526 -9.08 -23.28 -23.45
CA GLY A 526 -8.47 -24.57 -23.79
C GLY A 526 -8.74 -25.64 -22.70
N PRO A 527 -8.23 -26.86 -22.89
CA PRO A 527 -8.34 -27.94 -21.91
C PRO A 527 -7.65 -27.56 -20.60
N PRO A 528 -8.08 -28.15 -19.47
CA PRO A 528 -7.42 -27.92 -18.20
C PRO A 528 -6.00 -28.53 -18.19
N ASP A 529 -5.04 -27.80 -17.61
CA ASP A 529 -3.69 -28.31 -17.33
C ASP A 529 -3.68 -29.26 -16.13
N ALA A 530 -2.51 -29.77 -15.75
CA ALA A 530 -2.34 -30.71 -14.62
C ALA A 530 -2.79 -30.11 -13.26
N SER A 531 -2.95 -28.78 -13.16
CA SER A 531 -3.50 -28.10 -11.98
C SER A 531 -5.01 -27.84 -12.08
N GLY A 532 -5.66 -28.28 -13.15
CA GLY A 532 -7.07 -28.01 -13.44
C GLY A 532 -7.32 -26.62 -14.03
N ARG A 533 -6.28 -25.84 -14.32
CA ARG A 533 -6.39 -24.49 -14.84
C ARG A 533 -6.52 -24.49 -16.37
N ARG A 534 -7.54 -23.79 -16.88
CA ARG A 534 -7.77 -23.63 -18.31
C ARG A 534 -7.08 -22.38 -18.85
N SER A 535 -6.26 -22.56 -19.88
CA SER A 535 -5.54 -21.45 -20.54
C SER A 535 -6.43 -20.81 -21.61
N PRO A 536 -6.43 -19.46 -21.73
CA PRO A 536 -7.15 -18.78 -22.81
C PRO A 536 -6.39 -18.94 -24.14
N VAL A 537 -7.14 -19.22 -25.20
CA VAL A 537 -6.66 -19.41 -26.57
C VAL A 537 -7.42 -18.44 -27.48
N ALA A 538 -6.74 -17.76 -28.39
CA ALA A 538 -7.37 -16.86 -29.35
C ALA A 538 -8.13 -17.67 -30.43
N THR A 539 -9.38 -17.30 -30.72
CA THR A 539 -10.22 -17.95 -31.73
C THR A 539 -9.89 -17.49 -33.16
N GLY A 540 -9.08 -16.43 -33.31
CA GLY A 540 -8.84 -15.76 -34.56
C GLY A 540 -9.81 -14.61 -34.88
N GLN A 541 -10.94 -14.54 -34.20
CA GLN A 541 -11.90 -13.44 -34.30
C GLN A 541 -11.41 -12.24 -33.47
N THR A 542 -11.78 -11.04 -33.91
CA THR A 542 -11.45 -9.78 -33.21
C THR A 542 -12.69 -8.92 -33.01
N GLU A 543 -12.61 -8.07 -32.02
CA GLU A 543 -13.60 -7.03 -31.71
C GLU A 543 -12.88 -5.70 -31.56
N THR A 544 -13.39 -4.64 -32.18
CA THR A 544 -12.86 -3.28 -32.02
C THR A 544 -13.67 -2.50 -30.99
N MET A 545 -12.97 -1.75 -30.14
CA MET A 545 -13.61 -0.93 -29.11
C MET A 545 -12.94 0.45 -29.05
N GLU A 546 -13.75 1.52 -28.99
CA GLU A 546 -13.27 2.87 -28.72
C GLU A 546 -12.91 3.00 -27.25
N VAL A 547 -11.77 3.67 -26.98
CA VAL A 547 -11.23 3.86 -25.62
C VAL A 547 -10.53 5.20 -25.51
N ASP A 548 -10.64 5.85 -24.38
CA ASP A 548 -9.92 7.11 -24.07
C ASP A 548 -8.79 6.87 -23.07
N LEU A 549 -8.92 5.85 -22.21
CA LEU A 549 -7.98 5.53 -21.16
C LEU A 549 -7.87 4.02 -20.96
N VAL A 550 -6.66 3.50 -20.83
CA VAL A 550 -6.35 2.08 -20.61
C VAL A 550 -5.58 1.94 -19.31
N ILE A 551 -6.09 1.12 -18.38
CA ILE A 551 -5.45 0.83 -17.10
C ILE A 551 -5.04 -0.65 -17.06
N MET A 552 -3.72 -0.90 -17.03
CA MET A 552 -3.14 -2.24 -16.99
C MET A 552 -3.08 -2.78 -15.57
N ALA A 553 -3.94 -3.75 -15.23
CA ALA A 553 -4.04 -4.39 -13.92
C ALA A 553 -3.64 -5.88 -13.98
N LEU A 554 -2.45 -6.16 -14.54
CA LEU A 554 -1.96 -7.52 -14.84
C LEU A 554 -1.12 -8.15 -13.73
N GLY A 555 -1.12 -7.52 -12.54
CA GLY A 555 -0.27 -7.90 -11.41
C GLY A 555 1.15 -7.33 -11.52
N ASN A 556 1.95 -7.63 -10.50
CA ASN A 556 3.25 -7.02 -10.31
C ASN A 556 4.37 -8.08 -10.28
N ALA A 557 5.58 -7.63 -10.55
CA ALA A 557 6.83 -8.36 -10.33
C ALA A 557 7.58 -7.76 -9.13
N SER A 558 8.55 -8.50 -8.60
CA SER A 558 9.42 -8.01 -7.52
C SER A 558 10.26 -6.83 -7.98
N ASN A 559 10.46 -5.86 -7.10
CA ASN A 559 11.34 -4.74 -7.36
C ASN A 559 12.81 -5.19 -7.20
N PRO A 560 13.70 -4.92 -8.17
CA PRO A 560 15.07 -5.41 -8.15
C PRO A 560 16.01 -4.64 -7.20
N ILE A 561 15.62 -3.51 -6.62
CA ILE A 561 16.48 -2.59 -5.86
C ILE A 561 17.29 -3.32 -4.77
N ILE A 562 16.66 -4.19 -3.97
CA ILE A 562 17.36 -4.92 -2.91
C ILE A 562 18.37 -5.91 -3.48
N LYS A 563 17.97 -6.69 -4.50
CA LYS A 563 18.85 -7.65 -5.16
C LYS A 563 20.05 -6.97 -5.83
N ASP A 564 19.81 -5.84 -6.50
CA ASP A 564 20.85 -5.10 -7.23
C ASP A 564 21.86 -4.46 -6.27
N SER A 565 21.40 -4.00 -5.11
CA SER A 565 22.25 -3.43 -4.07
C SER A 565 22.95 -4.47 -3.18
N GLU A 566 22.41 -5.72 -3.13
CA GLU A 566 22.96 -6.81 -2.33
C GLU A 566 22.92 -8.14 -3.12
N PRO A 567 23.86 -8.35 -4.05
CA PRO A 567 23.88 -9.54 -4.92
C PRO A 567 24.05 -10.88 -4.18
N ARG A 568 24.49 -10.88 -2.92
CA ARG A 568 24.61 -12.08 -2.07
C ARG A 568 23.25 -12.67 -1.70
N ILE A 569 22.17 -11.87 -1.74
CA ILE A 569 20.82 -12.39 -1.56
C ILE A 569 20.38 -13.09 -2.85
N LYS A 570 20.12 -14.40 -2.74
CA LYS A 570 19.59 -15.19 -3.87
C LYS A 570 18.12 -14.84 -4.11
N THR A 571 17.73 -14.98 -5.36
CA THR A 571 16.33 -14.82 -5.80
C THR A 571 15.87 -16.07 -6.51
N THR A 572 14.57 -16.32 -6.47
CA THR A 572 13.92 -17.36 -7.26
C THR A 572 13.95 -17.00 -8.76
N LYS A 573 13.58 -17.93 -9.62
CA LYS A 573 13.41 -17.68 -11.07
C LYS A 573 12.38 -16.58 -11.40
N TRP A 574 11.55 -16.20 -10.43
CA TRP A 574 10.53 -15.15 -10.57
C TRP A 574 11.02 -13.77 -10.08
N GLY A 575 12.26 -13.69 -9.58
CA GLY A 575 12.86 -12.47 -9.04
C GLY A 575 12.48 -12.15 -7.59
N THR A 576 11.69 -13.01 -6.91
CA THR A 576 11.38 -12.87 -5.48
C THR A 576 12.56 -13.32 -4.64
N LEU A 577 12.71 -12.77 -3.42
CA LEU A 577 13.77 -13.17 -2.51
C LEU A 577 13.60 -14.64 -2.09
N ASP A 578 14.69 -15.40 -2.14
CA ASP A 578 14.68 -16.82 -1.81
C ASP A 578 14.80 -17.04 -0.31
N LEU A 579 13.95 -17.93 0.25
CA LEU A 579 13.91 -18.29 1.66
C LEU A 579 14.25 -19.78 1.81
N PRO A 580 15.51 -20.12 2.09
CA PRO A 580 15.90 -21.52 2.21
C PRO A 580 15.35 -22.16 3.49
N GLY A 581 14.99 -23.44 3.41
CA GLY A 581 14.70 -24.28 4.59
C GLY A 581 13.38 -24.01 5.33
N GLY A 582 12.47 -23.20 4.77
CA GLY A 582 11.17 -22.90 5.40
C GLY A 582 11.24 -21.85 6.51
N SER A 583 12.39 -21.24 6.74
CA SER A 583 12.58 -20.07 7.60
C SER A 583 12.23 -18.77 6.84
N GLN A 584 11.98 -17.67 7.57
CA GLN A 584 11.86 -16.33 6.98
C GLN A 584 13.24 -15.66 6.77
N GLN A 585 14.32 -16.29 7.17
CA GLN A 585 15.68 -15.81 6.92
C GLN A 585 16.06 -16.02 5.45
N THR A 586 16.60 -14.97 4.81
CA THR A 586 17.12 -15.02 3.45
C THR A 586 18.45 -15.80 3.40
N THR A 587 19.06 -15.87 2.22
CA THR A 587 20.42 -16.44 2.08
C THR A 587 21.51 -15.58 2.73
N LEU A 588 21.19 -14.38 3.18
CA LEU A 588 22.08 -13.48 3.92
C LEU A 588 21.75 -13.50 5.40
N GLU A 589 22.72 -13.91 6.21
CA GLU A 589 22.56 -14.02 7.66
C GLU A 589 22.10 -12.72 8.32
N GLY A 590 21.14 -12.84 9.26
CA GLY A 590 20.55 -11.70 9.97
C GLY A 590 19.62 -10.82 9.11
N VAL A 591 19.31 -11.26 7.89
CA VAL A 591 18.33 -10.60 7.01
C VAL A 591 17.15 -11.53 6.77
N TYR A 592 15.98 -11.07 7.19
CA TYR A 592 14.70 -11.78 7.08
C TYR A 592 13.83 -11.11 6.03
N SER A 593 12.89 -11.85 5.47
CA SER A 593 11.97 -11.27 4.48
C SER A 593 10.60 -11.94 4.53
N GLY A 594 9.58 -11.26 4.03
CA GLY A 594 8.22 -11.77 3.94
C GLY A 594 7.32 -10.92 3.06
N GLY A 595 6.09 -11.38 2.88
CA GLY A 595 5.12 -10.75 2.01
C GLY A 595 5.45 -10.89 0.54
N ASP A 596 5.00 -9.92 -0.27
CA ASP A 596 5.14 -10.00 -1.73
C ASP A 596 6.61 -9.96 -2.21
N ALA A 597 7.53 -9.51 -1.38
CA ALA A 597 8.97 -9.57 -1.68
C ALA A 597 9.46 -11.02 -1.88
N THR A 598 8.84 -11.98 -1.19
CA THR A 598 9.17 -13.41 -1.24
C THR A 598 8.15 -14.24 -2.02
N ARG A 599 6.86 -13.88 -1.96
CA ARG A 599 5.75 -14.62 -2.58
C ARG A 599 5.44 -14.17 -4.01
N GLY A 600 5.84 -12.95 -4.39
CA GLY A 600 5.21 -12.24 -5.49
C GLY A 600 3.85 -11.65 -5.03
N GLY A 601 3.06 -11.09 -5.94
CA GLY A 601 1.77 -10.49 -5.58
C GLY A 601 0.84 -11.48 -4.87
N SER A 602 0.47 -11.15 -3.62
CA SER A 602 -0.33 -11.99 -2.72
C SER A 602 -1.37 -11.14 -1.97
N THR A 603 -1.86 -11.59 -0.82
CA THR A 603 -2.85 -10.89 0.00
C THR A 603 -2.19 -10.21 1.20
N ALA A 604 -2.80 -9.12 1.69
CA ALA A 604 -2.31 -8.40 2.86
C ALA A 604 -2.15 -9.30 4.09
N ILE A 605 -3.07 -10.24 4.28
CA ILE A 605 -3.02 -11.17 5.42
C ILE A 605 -1.91 -12.23 5.29
N ASN A 606 -1.59 -12.69 4.07
CA ASN A 606 -0.45 -13.57 3.86
C ASN A 606 0.87 -12.84 4.16
N ALA A 607 0.97 -11.59 3.71
CA ALA A 607 2.11 -10.73 4.02
C ALA A 607 2.23 -10.48 5.54
N ALA A 608 1.11 -10.26 6.22
CA ALA A 608 1.05 -10.14 7.68
C ALA A 608 1.52 -11.42 8.38
N GLY A 609 1.10 -12.58 7.89
CA GLY A 609 1.52 -13.88 8.40
C GLY A 609 3.04 -14.11 8.31
N ASP A 610 3.64 -13.73 7.18
CA ASP A 610 5.10 -13.80 7.00
C ASP A 610 5.83 -12.82 7.93
N GLY A 611 5.31 -11.59 8.07
CA GLY A 611 5.86 -10.59 9.01
C GLY A 611 5.83 -11.07 10.46
N LYS A 612 4.75 -11.76 10.86
CA LYS A 612 4.61 -12.39 12.19
C LYS A 612 5.62 -13.53 12.36
N ALA A 613 5.73 -14.42 11.39
CA ALA A 613 6.69 -15.52 11.44
C ALA A 613 8.13 -15.00 11.55
N ALA A 614 8.48 -14.00 10.74
CA ALA A 614 9.79 -13.35 10.81
C ALA A 614 10.05 -12.69 12.17
N ALA A 615 9.04 -12.02 12.77
CA ALA A 615 9.18 -11.40 14.08
C ALA A 615 9.54 -12.45 15.16
N SER A 616 8.87 -13.60 15.15
CA SER A 616 9.17 -14.71 16.05
C SER A 616 10.60 -15.27 15.89
N GLU A 617 11.09 -15.37 14.64
CA GLU A 617 12.47 -15.82 14.38
C GLU A 617 13.51 -14.75 14.74
N ILE A 618 13.19 -13.47 14.54
CA ILE A 618 14.06 -12.34 14.90
C ILE A 618 14.20 -12.23 16.42
N ALA A 619 13.12 -12.43 17.17
CA ALA A 619 13.07 -12.32 18.62
C ALA A 619 13.80 -13.45 19.38
N GLY A 620 14.44 -14.38 18.68
CA GLY A 620 15.22 -15.49 19.25
C GLY A 620 16.37 -15.05 20.15
N GLU A 621 17.29 -15.94 20.43
CA GLU A 621 18.43 -15.71 21.34
C GLU A 621 19.26 -14.46 20.96
N ILE A 622 19.53 -13.63 21.94
CA ILE A 622 20.29 -12.38 21.80
C ILE A 622 21.75 -12.63 22.23
N PRO A 623 22.71 -12.57 21.28
CA PRO A 623 24.10 -12.96 21.55
C PRO A 623 24.96 -11.80 22.06
N PHE A 624 24.37 -10.77 22.68
CA PHE A 624 25.06 -9.55 23.10
C PHE A 624 24.99 -9.33 24.61
N THR A 625 26.05 -8.78 25.15
CA THR A 625 26.07 -8.23 26.50
C THR A 625 25.25 -6.95 26.60
N ALA A 626 24.85 -6.53 27.79
CA ALA A 626 24.14 -5.28 28.03
C ALA A 626 24.93 -4.04 27.56
N ALA A 627 26.26 -4.06 27.61
CA ALA A 627 27.12 -2.98 27.14
C ALA A 627 27.10 -2.88 25.60
N GLU A 628 27.21 -3.99 24.91
CA GLU A 628 27.14 -4.06 23.44
C GLU A 628 25.76 -3.63 22.94
N ILE A 629 24.67 -4.03 23.61
CA ILE A 629 23.32 -3.57 23.27
C ILE A 629 23.20 -2.06 23.36
N LYS A 630 23.72 -1.44 24.45
CA LYS A 630 23.68 0.03 24.60
C LYS A 630 24.45 0.74 23.50
N GLU A 631 25.59 0.18 23.07
CA GLU A 631 26.37 0.75 21.95
C GLU A 631 25.60 0.64 20.63
N LEU A 632 25.00 -0.53 20.34
CA LEU A 632 24.19 -0.74 19.14
C LEU A 632 22.98 0.20 19.11
N VAL A 633 22.27 0.34 20.23
CA VAL A 633 21.12 1.24 20.36
C VAL A 633 21.51 2.69 20.13
N ALA A 634 22.62 3.15 20.73
CA ALA A 634 23.09 4.51 20.54
C ALA A 634 23.45 4.81 19.07
N LYS A 635 24.15 3.88 18.39
CA LYS A 635 24.47 4.00 16.96
C LYS A 635 23.23 4.04 16.07
N ALA A 636 22.30 3.13 16.30
CA ALA A 636 21.08 3.04 15.51
C ALA A 636 20.14 4.23 15.75
N ASP A 637 20.12 4.76 16.96
CA ASP A 637 19.34 5.95 17.31
C ASP A 637 19.89 7.20 16.61
N ASP A 638 21.21 7.43 16.68
CA ASP A 638 21.91 8.53 15.98
C ASP A 638 21.65 8.45 14.46
N TYR A 639 21.82 7.25 13.88
CA TYR A 639 21.56 7.05 12.46
C TYR A 639 20.10 7.35 12.10
N THR A 640 19.14 6.83 12.89
CA THR A 640 17.70 7.05 12.68
C THR A 640 17.35 8.54 12.73
N ASN A 641 17.90 9.28 13.69
CA ASN A 641 17.67 10.72 13.84
C ASN A 641 18.25 11.52 12.67
N LYS A 642 19.43 11.15 12.17
CA LYS A 642 20.02 11.75 10.97
C LYS A 642 19.21 11.45 9.71
N ALA A 643 18.70 10.22 9.59
CA ALA A 643 17.90 9.79 8.46
C ALA A 643 16.49 10.44 8.45
N ALA A 644 15.95 10.77 9.61
CA ALA A 644 14.66 11.44 9.79
C ALA A 644 14.79 12.99 9.81
N ALA A 645 16.00 13.54 9.64
CA ALA A 645 16.22 14.98 9.68
C ALA A 645 15.41 15.70 8.59
N PRO A 646 14.81 16.87 8.88
CA PRO A 646 14.09 17.65 7.90
C PRO A 646 14.98 18.07 6.72
N ALA A 647 14.42 18.05 5.51
CA ALA A 647 15.08 18.51 4.30
C ALA A 647 15.05 20.06 4.24
N THR A 648 15.73 20.70 5.20
CA THR A 648 15.73 22.15 5.37
C THR A 648 16.61 22.84 4.32
N ILE A 649 16.11 23.92 3.73
CA ILE A 649 16.85 24.79 2.83
C ILE A 649 17.81 25.62 3.68
N ILE A 650 19.12 25.44 3.48
CA ILE A 650 20.16 26.16 4.21
C ILE A 650 20.80 27.28 3.40
N LYS A 651 20.64 27.23 2.06
CA LYS A 651 21.11 28.28 1.16
C LYS A 651 20.19 28.36 -0.06
N LYS A 652 19.95 29.56 -0.54
CA LYS A 652 19.20 29.87 -1.76
C LYS A 652 19.98 30.88 -2.59
N VAL A 653 20.12 30.61 -3.89
CA VAL A 653 20.81 31.52 -4.83
C VAL A 653 19.99 31.63 -6.11
N ASP A 654 19.62 32.85 -6.49
CA ASP A 654 19.05 33.12 -7.80
C ASP A 654 20.16 33.12 -8.84
N LEU A 655 20.20 32.09 -9.69
CA LEU A 655 21.23 31.91 -10.71
C LEU A 655 20.97 32.74 -11.98
N SER A 656 19.71 32.78 -12.40
CA SER A 656 19.23 33.56 -13.54
C SER A 656 17.69 33.66 -13.48
N PRO A 657 17.02 34.48 -14.30
CA PRO A 657 15.58 34.65 -14.21
C PRO A 657 14.81 33.33 -14.21
N GLY A 658 14.14 33.03 -13.08
CA GLY A 658 13.36 31.82 -12.89
C GLY A 658 14.17 30.54 -12.64
N ILE A 659 15.48 30.63 -12.41
CA ILE A 659 16.35 29.50 -12.05
C ILE A 659 16.99 29.76 -10.70
N VAL A 660 16.72 28.88 -9.74
CA VAL A 660 17.18 28.99 -8.34
C VAL A 660 17.98 27.76 -7.97
N GLU A 661 19.08 27.97 -7.26
CA GLU A 661 19.87 26.90 -6.63
C GLU A 661 19.56 26.87 -5.12
N PHE A 662 19.21 25.67 -4.65
CA PHE A 662 18.99 25.39 -3.24
C PHE A 662 20.05 24.42 -2.71
N THR A 663 20.68 24.77 -1.60
CA THR A 663 21.44 23.80 -0.80
C THR A 663 20.54 23.30 0.34
N VAL A 664 20.34 21.99 0.40
CA VAL A 664 19.36 21.33 1.27
C VAL A 664 20.06 20.38 2.23
N ASN A 665 19.68 20.42 3.51
CA ASN A 665 20.15 19.45 4.50
C ASN A 665 19.58 18.05 4.19
N SER A 666 20.46 17.10 3.86
CA SER A 666 20.06 15.71 3.56
C SER A 666 21.24 14.75 3.74
N PRO A 667 21.67 14.52 5.00
CA PRO A 667 22.95 13.87 5.28
C PRO A 667 23.06 12.44 4.77
N VAL A 668 21.96 11.69 4.77
CA VAL A 668 21.96 10.31 4.27
C VAL A 668 22.03 10.26 2.75
N VAL A 669 21.35 11.17 2.06
CA VAL A 669 21.39 11.29 0.59
C VAL A 669 22.78 11.76 0.15
N ALA A 670 23.33 12.80 0.78
CA ALA A 670 24.64 13.35 0.45
C ALA A 670 25.76 12.30 0.58
N ARG A 671 25.70 11.44 1.60
CA ARG A 671 26.66 10.33 1.78
C ARG A 671 26.59 9.28 0.67
N ALA A 672 25.39 8.98 0.19
CA ALA A 672 25.15 7.93 -0.81
C ALA A 672 25.21 8.43 -2.26
N ALA A 673 25.21 9.75 -2.48
CA ALA A 673 25.12 10.39 -3.78
C ALA A 673 26.28 10.05 -4.71
N GLN A 674 25.97 9.80 -5.97
CA GLN A 674 26.93 9.59 -7.06
C GLN A 674 26.52 10.42 -8.29
N ALA A 675 27.48 10.70 -9.17
CA ALA A 675 27.23 11.47 -10.38
C ALA A 675 26.15 10.82 -11.25
N GLY A 676 25.27 11.63 -11.85
CA GLY A 676 24.18 11.20 -12.71
C GLY A 676 22.91 10.76 -11.98
N GLN A 677 22.91 10.70 -10.66
CA GLN A 677 21.73 10.36 -9.87
C GLN A 677 20.83 11.58 -9.59
N PHE A 678 19.61 11.33 -9.16
CA PHE A 678 18.59 12.33 -8.84
C PHE A 678 17.91 12.03 -7.51
N VAL A 679 17.13 12.97 -7.02
CA VAL A 679 16.24 12.81 -5.86
C VAL A 679 14.79 13.02 -6.29
N ARG A 680 13.87 12.40 -5.56
CA ARG A 680 12.43 12.69 -5.66
C ARG A 680 12.05 13.63 -4.52
N VAL A 681 11.54 14.80 -4.86
CA VAL A 681 11.17 15.85 -3.90
C VAL A 681 9.65 15.97 -3.81
N LEU A 682 9.13 16.03 -2.59
CA LEU A 682 7.78 16.47 -2.27
C LEU A 682 7.90 17.88 -1.65
N PRO A 683 7.53 18.95 -2.37
CA PRO A 683 7.73 20.32 -1.88
C PRO A 683 6.92 20.61 -0.63
N THR A 684 5.62 20.36 -0.70
CA THR A 684 4.62 20.57 0.35
C THR A 684 3.78 19.33 0.54
N PRO A 685 3.02 19.16 1.65
CA PRO A 685 2.17 17.98 1.87
C PRO A 685 1.14 17.71 0.76
N LYS A 686 0.74 18.74 0.02
CA LYS A 686 -0.21 18.67 -1.11
C LYS A 686 0.47 18.80 -2.48
N GLY A 687 1.78 18.94 -2.50
CA GLY A 687 2.58 19.09 -3.70
C GLY A 687 2.65 17.83 -4.54
N GLU A 688 3.14 17.99 -5.76
CA GLU A 688 3.48 16.88 -6.64
C GLU A 688 4.84 16.30 -6.29
N LEU A 689 5.01 14.99 -6.46
CA LEU A 689 6.32 14.34 -6.40
C LEU A 689 7.10 14.61 -7.69
N ILE A 690 8.21 15.29 -7.60
CA ILE A 690 9.03 15.64 -8.77
C ILE A 690 10.47 15.13 -8.67
N PRO A 691 11.03 14.60 -9.78
CA PRO A 691 12.44 14.22 -9.84
C PRO A 691 13.30 15.47 -10.07
N LEU A 692 14.37 15.60 -9.30
CA LEU A 692 15.36 16.65 -9.46
C LEU A 692 16.78 16.04 -9.43
N THR A 693 17.57 16.32 -10.46
CA THR A 693 18.95 15.80 -10.53
C THR A 693 19.82 16.47 -9.47
N LEU A 694 20.69 15.68 -8.84
CA LEU A 694 21.71 16.20 -7.93
C LEU A 694 22.72 17.04 -8.73
N ALA A 695 22.75 18.35 -8.47
CA ALA A 695 23.69 19.27 -9.11
C ALA A 695 25.07 19.21 -8.47
N ASP A 696 25.10 19.03 -7.16
CA ASP A 696 26.30 18.76 -6.35
C ASP A 696 25.91 18.23 -4.98
N TRP A 697 26.90 17.84 -4.16
CA TRP A 697 26.69 17.42 -2.78
C TRP A 697 27.98 17.51 -1.97
N ASP A 698 27.82 17.69 -0.67
CA ASP A 698 28.89 17.60 0.33
C ASP A 698 28.55 16.51 1.36
N ALA A 699 29.22 15.37 1.27
CA ALA A 699 28.99 14.24 2.18
C ALA A 699 29.42 14.54 3.62
N ALA A 700 30.42 15.44 3.83
CA ALA A 700 30.89 15.83 5.16
C ALA A 700 29.93 16.83 5.83
N ALA A 701 29.45 17.81 5.07
CA ALA A 701 28.45 18.78 5.53
C ALA A 701 27.03 18.16 5.59
N GLY A 702 26.80 17.06 4.89
CA GLY A 702 25.49 16.41 4.82
C GLY A 702 24.48 17.16 3.95
N THR A 703 24.93 17.81 2.87
CA THR A 703 24.11 18.68 2.03
C THR A 703 24.09 18.25 0.57
N ILE A 704 22.98 18.57 -0.10
CA ILE A 704 22.81 18.38 -1.53
C ILE A 704 22.43 19.70 -2.20
N ASP A 705 22.87 19.92 -3.41
CA ASP A 705 22.50 21.07 -4.24
C ASP A 705 21.51 20.66 -5.32
N LEU A 706 20.40 21.41 -5.40
CA LEU A 706 19.32 21.26 -6.38
C LEU A 706 19.14 22.55 -7.17
N VAL A 707 19.16 22.48 -8.50
CA VAL A 707 18.90 23.65 -9.36
C VAL A 707 17.55 23.48 -10.01
N ILE A 708 16.63 24.44 -9.78
CA ILE A 708 15.23 24.37 -10.12
C ILE A 708 14.84 25.51 -11.04
N GLN A 709 14.30 25.17 -12.21
CA GLN A 709 13.67 26.12 -13.10
C GLN A 709 12.15 26.13 -12.88
N GLY A 710 11.58 27.31 -12.65
CA GLY A 710 10.15 27.52 -12.49
C GLY A 710 9.39 27.31 -13.81
N MET A 711 9.00 26.09 -14.13
CA MET A 711 8.28 25.71 -15.34
C MET A 711 6.81 25.37 -15.08
N GLY A 712 6.54 24.46 -14.15
CA GLY A 712 5.22 24.04 -13.70
C GLY A 712 4.85 24.64 -12.34
N THR A 713 3.64 24.38 -11.86
CA THR A 713 3.15 24.90 -10.58
C THR A 713 4.08 24.58 -9.42
N SER A 714 4.43 23.33 -9.24
CA SER A 714 5.28 22.86 -8.13
C SER A 714 6.66 23.52 -8.15
N SER A 715 7.33 23.59 -9.32
CA SER A 715 8.67 24.19 -9.43
C SER A 715 8.65 25.71 -9.24
N ILE A 716 7.59 26.41 -9.67
CA ILE A 716 7.43 27.85 -9.41
C ILE A 716 7.20 28.11 -7.91
N LEU A 717 6.40 27.28 -7.25
CA LEU A 717 6.16 27.39 -5.80
C LEU A 717 7.44 27.06 -5.01
N MET A 718 8.22 26.07 -5.43
CA MET A 718 9.53 25.78 -4.81
C MET A 718 10.48 26.98 -4.89
N ASN A 719 10.54 27.67 -6.05
CA ASN A 719 11.41 28.83 -6.21
C ASN A 719 11.01 30.00 -5.30
N LYS A 720 9.79 29.99 -4.73
CA LYS A 720 9.33 30.96 -3.73
C LYS A 720 9.70 30.60 -2.28
N MET A 721 10.14 29.35 -2.04
CA MET A 721 10.56 28.93 -0.69
C MET A 721 11.84 29.63 -0.27
N GLU A 722 11.99 29.83 1.04
CA GLU A 722 13.10 30.60 1.62
C GLU A 722 13.99 29.74 2.53
N VAL A 723 15.16 30.27 2.84
CA VAL A 723 16.10 29.64 3.77
C VAL A 723 15.45 29.46 5.13
N GLY A 724 15.58 28.26 5.71
CA GLY A 724 14.94 27.84 6.97
C GLY A 724 13.64 27.06 6.75
N GLU A 725 13.00 27.17 5.60
CA GLU A 725 11.88 26.28 5.24
C GLU A 725 12.39 24.89 4.85
N ALA A 726 11.53 23.90 4.90
CA ALA A 726 11.89 22.51 4.56
C ALA A 726 10.96 21.92 3.51
N PHE A 727 11.51 21.16 2.58
CA PHE A 727 10.70 20.28 1.75
C PHE A 727 10.04 19.20 2.61
N THR A 728 8.79 18.85 2.31
CA THR A 728 8.05 17.80 3.02
C THR A 728 8.78 16.45 2.95
N GLY A 729 9.52 16.20 1.86
CA GLY A 729 10.34 15.02 1.74
C GLY A 729 11.31 15.06 0.57
N VAL A 730 12.49 14.48 0.80
CA VAL A 730 13.51 14.24 -0.23
C VAL A 730 13.91 12.79 -0.15
N ALA A 731 13.64 12.01 -1.20
CA ALA A 731 13.99 10.60 -1.30
C ALA A 731 15.11 10.41 -2.32
N GLY A 732 16.15 9.69 -1.94
CA GLY A 732 17.28 9.44 -2.84
C GLY A 732 18.55 8.99 -2.13
N PRO A 733 19.67 8.90 -2.88
CA PRO A 733 19.74 9.12 -4.33
C PRO A 733 19.00 8.03 -5.11
N LEU A 734 18.45 8.36 -6.27
CA LEU A 734 17.68 7.48 -7.14
C LEU A 734 18.32 7.37 -8.52
N GLY A 735 17.87 6.42 -9.32
CA GLY A 735 18.46 6.12 -10.62
C GLY A 735 19.76 5.32 -10.50
N GLN A 736 20.36 5.03 -11.65
CA GLN A 736 21.68 4.43 -11.73
C GLN A 736 22.73 5.54 -11.77
N PRO A 737 23.88 5.38 -11.14
CA PRO A 737 24.99 6.33 -11.33
C PRO A 737 25.53 6.27 -12.75
N SER A 738 26.10 7.36 -13.21
CA SER A 738 26.77 7.44 -14.53
C SER A 738 27.86 6.38 -14.66
N LYS A 739 27.90 5.75 -15.83
CA LYS A 739 28.96 4.80 -16.15
C LYS A 739 30.19 5.55 -16.59
N LEU A 740 31.18 5.61 -15.72
CA LEU A 740 32.41 6.31 -15.96
C LEU A 740 33.47 5.38 -16.56
N HIS A 741 34.09 5.80 -17.64
CA HIS A 741 35.20 5.08 -18.30
C HIS A 741 36.43 5.95 -18.38
N ARG A 742 37.61 5.38 -18.16
CA ARG A 742 38.87 6.05 -18.41
C ARG A 742 39.27 5.80 -19.86
N TYR A 743 39.46 6.87 -20.62
CA TYR A 743 39.88 6.83 -22.03
C TYR A 743 41.36 7.12 -22.16
N GLU A 744 42.08 6.27 -22.85
CA GLU A 744 43.50 6.41 -23.02
C GLU A 744 43.85 7.12 -24.34
N GLY A 745 45.07 7.73 -24.41
CA GLY A 745 45.55 8.43 -25.62
C GLY A 745 44.89 9.80 -25.81
N ASN A 746 44.85 10.23 -27.11
CA ASN A 746 44.32 11.57 -27.44
C ASN A 746 42.80 11.52 -27.67
N GLN A 747 42.02 11.22 -26.57
CA GLN A 747 40.56 11.13 -26.67
C GLN A 747 39.91 12.18 -25.75
N THR A 748 38.66 12.57 -26.07
CA THR A 748 37.85 13.49 -25.27
C THR A 748 36.42 12.96 -25.09
N VAL A 749 35.80 13.24 -23.94
CA VAL A 749 34.37 13.09 -23.71
C VAL A 749 33.71 14.44 -23.98
N VAL A 750 32.71 14.47 -24.86
CA VAL A 750 32.00 15.71 -25.20
C VAL A 750 30.69 15.77 -24.44
N PHE A 751 30.48 16.81 -23.64
CA PHE A 751 29.24 17.10 -22.95
C PHE A 751 28.45 18.15 -23.69
N CYS A 752 27.19 17.85 -24.02
CA CYS A 752 26.24 18.81 -24.61
C CYS A 752 25.20 19.16 -23.54
N ALA A 753 25.34 20.32 -22.90
CA ALA A 753 24.48 20.83 -21.86
C ALA A 753 23.54 21.92 -22.42
N GLY A 754 22.23 21.66 -22.44
CA GLY A 754 21.24 22.66 -22.88
C GLY A 754 20.52 23.31 -21.70
N GLY A 755 20.80 24.61 -21.46
CA GLY A 755 20.16 25.37 -20.37
C GLY A 755 20.33 24.69 -19.00
N LEU A 756 19.22 24.24 -18.42
CA LEU A 756 19.20 23.51 -17.14
C LEU A 756 19.87 22.11 -17.20
N GLY A 757 20.39 21.72 -18.36
CA GLY A 757 21.23 20.50 -18.48
C GLY A 757 22.64 20.67 -17.91
N LEU A 758 23.10 21.87 -17.64
CA LEU A 758 24.44 22.12 -17.07
C LEU A 758 24.58 21.58 -15.62
N PRO A 759 23.62 21.81 -14.67
CA PRO A 759 23.67 21.23 -13.33
C PRO A 759 23.85 19.72 -13.29
N PRO A 760 23.06 18.89 -13.98
CA PRO A 760 23.26 17.44 -14.02
C PRO A 760 24.57 17.03 -14.73
N VAL A 761 25.03 17.78 -15.73
CA VAL A 761 26.33 17.54 -16.39
C VAL A 761 27.50 17.77 -15.45
N TYR A 762 27.44 18.76 -14.57
CA TYR A 762 28.55 19.21 -13.72
C TYR A 762 29.21 18.08 -12.90
N PRO A 763 28.48 17.29 -12.10
CA PRO A 763 29.08 16.21 -11.32
C PRO A 763 29.64 15.08 -12.20
N ILE A 764 29.03 14.79 -13.35
CA ILE A 764 29.48 13.74 -14.27
C ILE A 764 30.80 14.18 -14.93
N MET A 765 30.83 15.42 -15.42
CA MET A 765 32.01 16.04 -16.01
C MET A 765 33.18 16.08 -15.02
N ARG A 766 32.92 16.52 -13.79
CA ARG A 766 33.93 16.55 -12.70
C ARG A 766 34.45 15.12 -12.41
N ALA A 767 33.63 14.12 -12.44
CA ALA A 767 34.03 12.73 -12.24
C ALA A 767 34.96 12.25 -13.37
N HIS A 768 34.65 12.55 -14.64
CA HIS A 768 35.51 12.22 -15.79
C HIS A 768 36.87 12.94 -15.69
N LEU A 769 36.88 14.22 -15.34
CA LEU A 769 38.12 15.00 -15.13
C LEU A 769 39.00 14.40 -14.02
N LYS A 770 38.42 14.02 -12.90
CA LYS A 770 39.09 13.33 -11.77
C LYS A 770 39.70 11.98 -12.17
N MET A 771 39.06 11.27 -13.10
CA MET A 771 39.61 10.03 -13.69
C MET A 771 40.79 10.27 -14.67
N GLY A 772 41.08 11.53 -15.00
CA GLY A 772 42.14 11.90 -15.93
C GLY A 772 41.72 12.02 -17.38
N ASN A 773 40.43 11.97 -17.69
CA ASN A 773 39.89 12.18 -19.04
C ASN A 773 40.05 13.63 -19.49
N HIS A 774 40.18 13.85 -20.78
CA HIS A 774 39.90 15.14 -21.40
C HIS A 774 38.43 15.30 -21.63
N VAL A 775 37.94 16.52 -21.41
CA VAL A 775 36.51 16.86 -21.50
C VAL A 775 36.36 18.12 -22.35
N THR A 776 35.39 18.09 -23.28
CA THR A 776 34.92 19.27 -24.00
C THR A 776 33.45 19.52 -23.59
N LEU A 777 33.20 20.62 -22.90
CA LEU A 777 31.85 21.06 -22.51
C LEU A 777 31.28 22.00 -23.58
N ILE A 778 30.16 21.67 -24.19
CA ILE A 778 29.35 22.59 -25.00
C ILE A 778 28.14 23.03 -24.15
N ALA A 779 28.15 24.26 -23.67
CA ALA A 779 27.08 24.82 -22.86
C ALA A 779 26.20 25.77 -23.70
N GLY A 780 24.95 25.39 -23.93
CA GLY A 780 24.03 26.11 -24.80
C GLY A 780 22.90 26.81 -24.05
N TYR A 781 22.61 28.04 -24.40
CA TYR A 781 21.55 28.86 -23.80
C TYR A 781 20.78 29.62 -24.90
N ARG A 782 19.59 30.13 -24.56
CA ARG A 782 18.86 30.99 -25.52
C ARG A 782 19.57 32.35 -25.72
N THR A 783 20.05 32.93 -24.63
CA THR A 783 20.67 34.26 -24.59
C THR A 783 21.70 34.34 -23.46
N LYS A 784 22.61 35.31 -23.52
CA LYS A 784 23.64 35.58 -22.51
C LYS A 784 23.07 35.75 -21.10
N SER A 785 21.92 36.39 -20.92
CA SER A 785 21.29 36.63 -19.63
C SER A 785 20.87 35.38 -18.87
N LEU A 786 20.80 34.25 -19.55
CA LEU A 786 20.44 32.96 -18.94
C LEU A 786 21.66 32.11 -18.54
N LEU A 787 22.89 32.58 -18.85
CA LEU A 787 24.08 31.88 -18.42
C LEU A 787 24.24 31.96 -16.88
N PHE A 788 24.63 30.88 -16.28
CA PHE A 788 24.97 30.78 -14.84
C PHE A 788 26.18 29.86 -14.66
N TRP A 789 26.79 29.86 -13.50
CA TRP A 789 28.01 29.15 -13.16
C TRP A 789 29.23 29.46 -14.05
N THR A 790 29.21 30.58 -14.74
CA THR A 790 30.23 31.06 -15.68
C THR A 790 30.80 32.39 -15.23
N GLY A 791 32.11 32.58 -15.30
CA GLY A 791 32.84 33.78 -14.84
C GLY A 791 33.78 33.47 -13.70
N LYS A 792 34.66 34.44 -13.38
CA LYS A 792 35.71 34.28 -12.37
C LYS A 792 35.14 33.91 -11.00
N GLY A 793 35.51 32.76 -10.49
CA GLY A 793 35.07 32.22 -9.22
C GLY A 793 33.80 31.35 -9.28
N GLU A 794 33.18 31.23 -10.46
CA GLU A 794 32.01 30.37 -10.67
C GLU A 794 32.42 28.91 -10.90
N ARG A 795 31.44 28.00 -10.79
CA ARG A 795 31.69 26.53 -10.77
C ARG A 795 32.44 26.00 -11.99
N VAL A 796 32.07 26.42 -13.20
CA VAL A 796 32.72 25.96 -14.45
C VAL A 796 34.12 26.49 -14.58
N ASP A 797 34.32 27.78 -14.30
CA ASP A 797 35.62 28.43 -14.34
C ASP A 797 36.58 27.84 -13.29
N ASN A 798 36.07 27.52 -12.10
CA ASN A 798 36.88 26.86 -11.05
C ASN A 798 37.34 25.46 -11.52
N LEU A 799 36.49 24.66 -12.17
CA LEU A 799 36.93 23.39 -12.77
C LEU A 799 37.95 23.59 -13.88
N GLN A 800 37.78 24.63 -14.70
CA GLN A 800 38.74 24.93 -15.77
C GLN A 800 40.10 25.36 -15.19
N GLN A 801 40.09 26.09 -14.10
CA GLN A 801 41.35 26.42 -13.37
C GLN A 801 41.98 25.17 -12.72
N GLU A 802 41.18 24.32 -12.08
CA GLU A 802 41.65 23.09 -11.41
C GLU A 802 42.26 22.08 -12.40
N PHE A 803 41.61 21.86 -13.56
CA PHE A 803 41.98 20.81 -14.49
C PHE A 803 42.74 21.32 -15.74
N GLY A 804 42.85 22.63 -15.91
CA GLY A 804 43.64 23.28 -16.98
C GLY A 804 43.21 22.81 -18.38
N ASN A 805 44.17 22.38 -19.19
CA ASN A 805 43.98 21.97 -20.58
C ASN A 805 43.18 20.64 -20.76
N ARG A 806 42.75 20.02 -19.66
CA ARG A 806 41.88 18.85 -19.73
C ARG A 806 40.38 19.22 -19.85
N LEU A 807 40.03 20.49 -19.55
CA LEU A 807 38.65 20.98 -19.73
C LEU A 807 38.64 22.10 -20.78
N GLU A 808 38.05 21.83 -21.93
CA GLU A 808 37.73 22.84 -22.93
C GLU A 808 36.24 23.21 -22.80
N VAL A 809 35.92 24.50 -22.84
CA VAL A 809 34.52 24.98 -22.70
C VAL A 809 34.15 25.82 -23.94
N ILE A 810 33.07 25.44 -24.58
CA ILE A 810 32.48 26.12 -25.73
C ILE A 810 31.07 26.58 -25.33
N TYR A 811 30.84 27.88 -25.36
CA TYR A 811 29.52 28.45 -25.13
C TYR A 811 28.80 28.68 -26.46
N ALA A 812 27.50 28.40 -26.48
CA ALA A 812 26.63 28.68 -27.62
C ALA A 812 25.36 29.41 -27.14
N THR A 813 24.94 30.45 -27.87
CA THR A 813 23.67 31.13 -27.63
C THR A 813 22.88 31.21 -28.94
N ASN A 814 21.55 30.94 -28.83
CA ASN A 814 20.68 30.92 -30.03
C ASN A 814 20.71 32.25 -30.76
N ASP A 815 20.73 33.35 -30.01
CA ASP A 815 20.77 34.72 -30.55
C ASP A 815 22.17 35.26 -30.93
N GLY A 816 23.24 34.53 -30.55
CA GLY A 816 24.64 34.90 -30.80
C GLY A 816 25.15 35.99 -29.84
N THR A 817 24.46 36.24 -28.73
CA THR A 817 24.87 37.31 -27.74
C THR A 817 26.12 36.89 -26.94
N PHE A 818 26.46 35.59 -26.93
CA PHE A 818 27.69 35.08 -26.28
C PHE A 818 28.15 33.78 -26.93
N GLY A 819 29.46 33.61 -27.20
CA GLY A 819 30.02 32.40 -27.80
C GLY A 819 29.58 32.14 -29.23
N VAL A 820 29.44 30.87 -29.60
CA VAL A 820 28.99 30.44 -30.94
C VAL A 820 27.50 30.74 -31.10
N LYS A 821 27.10 31.35 -32.22
CA LYS A 821 25.68 31.59 -32.53
C LYS A 821 25.01 30.26 -32.94
N GLY A 822 23.94 29.86 -32.27
CA GLY A 822 23.15 28.67 -32.59
C GLY A 822 22.93 27.76 -31.41
N PHE A 823 22.49 26.54 -31.70
CA PHE A 823 22.27 25.50 -30.70
C PHE A 823 23.57 24.75 -30.39
N VAL A 824 23.58 23.93 -29.31
CA VAL A 824 24.71 23.05 -28.94
C VAL A 824 25.15 22.11 -30.08
N THR A 825 24.25 21.86 -31.02
CA THR A 825 24.50 21.03 -32.20
C THR A 825 25.46 21.68 -33.18
N ALA A 826 25.55 23.01 -33.28
CA ALA A 826 26.43 23.68 -34.19
C ALA A 826 27.93 23.45 -33.86
N PRO A 827 28.45 23.69 -32.64
CA PRO A 827 29.83 23.35 -32.29
C PRO A 827 30.04 21.82 -32.25
N LEU A 828 29.03 21.00 -31.89
CA LEU A 828 29.15 19.54 -31.94
C LEU A 828 29.38 19.03 -33.37
N GLU A 829 28.66 19.55 -34.35
CA GLU A 829 28.83 19.19 -35.77
C GLU A 829 30.25 19.49 -36.25
N GLU A 830 30.81 20.61 -35.87
CA GLU A 830 32.18 20.97 -36.22
C GLU A 830 33.19 20.00 -35.56
N LEU A 831 33.02 19.66 -34.30
CA LEU A 831 33.86 18.68 -33.60
C LEU A 831 33.75 17.28 -34.27
N LEU A 832 32.56 16.87 -34.68
CA LEU A 832 32.36 15.57 -35.37
C LEU A 832 33.01 15.54 -36.74
N LYS A 833 32.97 16.64 -37.53
CA LYS A 833 33.66 16.77 -38.81
C LYS A 833 35.19 16.73 -38.63
N GLN A 834 35.71 17.42 -37.59
CA GLN A 834 37.14 17.39 -37.28
C GLN A 834 37.57 15.97 -36.84
N ASN A 835 36.79 15.33 -36.00
CA ASN A 835 37.01 13.94 -35.56
C ASN A 835 37.09 12.98 -36.77
N LYS A 836 36.14 13.07 -37.69
CA LYS A 836 36.12 12.28 -38.92
C LYS A 836 37.33 12.54 -39.82
N ALA A 837 37.81 13.77 -39.85
CA ALA A 837 39.01 14.18 -40.57
C ALA A 837 40.33 13.82 -39.87
N GLY A 838 40.26 13.16 -38.69
CA GLY A 838 41.47 12.84 -37.89
C GLY A 838 42.16 14.08 -37.29
N LYS A 839 41.41 15.20 -37.17
CA LYS A 839 41.91 16.45 -36.57
C LYS A 839 41.45 16.57 -35.13
N GLY A 840 42.29 17.12 -34.25
CA GLY A 840 41.96 17.32 -32.84
C GLY A 840 42.05 16.03 -32.03
N ARG A 841 41.24 15.98 -30.92
CA ARG A 841 41.09 14.78 -30.08
C ARG A 841 39.99 13.86 -30.62
N LYS A 842 40.22 12.57 -30.60
CA LYS A 842 39.17 11.60 -30.96
C LYS A 842 38.02 11.68 -29.93
N ILE A 843 36.79 11.82 -30.41
CA ILE A 843 35.62 11.78 -29.56
C ILE A 843 35.37 10.35 -29.10
N ALA A 844 35.51 10.08 -27.80
CA ALA A 844 35.26 8.77 -27.24
C ALA A 844 33.77 8.53 -27.00
N GLU A 845 33.08 9.55 -26.53
CA GLU A 845 31.66 9.50 -26.14
C GLU A 845 31.07 10.92 -26.14
N VAL A 846 29.79 11.01 -26.43
CA VAL A 846 28.98 12.23 -26.27
C VAL A 846 27.94 12.00 -25.20
N ILE A 847 27.86 12.90 -24.22
CA ILE A 847 26.86 12.89 -23.14
C ILE A 847 26.00 14.15 -23.31
N ALA A 848 24.70 13.98 -23.59
CA ALA A 848 23.80 15.11 -23.82
C ALA A 848 22.69 15.17 -22.77
N ILE A 849 22.60 16.31 -22.10
CA ILE A 849 21.59 16.56 -21.07
C ILE A 849 20.92 17.93 -21.30
N GLY A 850 19.60 17.96 -21.39
CA GLY A 850 18.85 19.17 -21.66
C GLY A 850 17.45 18.91 -22.16
N PRO A 851 16.85 19.84 -22.92
CA PRO A 851 15.53 19.64 -23.48
C PRO A 851 15.43 18.38 -24.36
N PRO A 852 14.35 17.60 -24.33
CA PRO A 852 14.21 16.34 -25.07
C PRO A 852 14.48 16.46 -26.57
N LEU A 853 14.02 17.55 -27.19
CA LEU A 853 14.29 17.83 -28.61
C LEU A 853 15.78 18.04 -28.89
N MET A 854 16.54 18.67 -27.98
CA MET A 854 17.98 18.82 -28.10
C MET A 854 18.67 17.45 -28.00
N MET A 855 18.28 16.62 -27.04
CA MET A 855 18.85 15.27 -26.89
C MET A 855 18.58 14.40 -28.14
N ARG A 856 17.38 14.49 -28.72
CA ARG A 856 17.06 13.86 -30.01
C ARG A 856 18.00 14.35 -31.12
N ALA A 857 18.15 15.67 -31.27
CA ALA A 857 19.00 16.25 -32.32
C ALA A 857 20.46 15.83 -32.18
N VAL A 858 20.99 15.76 -30.96
CA VAL A 858 22.36 15.25 -30.70
C VAL A 858 22.43 13.76 -31.05
N SER A 859 21.45 12.94 -30.67
CA SER A 859 21.40 11.52 -31.04
C SER A 859 21.41 11.29 -32.55
N GLU A 860 20.55 12.00 -33.29
CA GLU A 860 20.46 11.91 -34.74
C GLU A 860 21.76 12.37 -35.42
N MET A 861 22.43 13.41 -34.86
CA MET A 861 23.66 13.96 -35.39
C MET A 861 24.87 13.02 -35.18
N THR A 862 24.99 12.37 -34.04
CA THR A 862 26.13 11.51 -33.71
C THR A 862 26.04 10.12 -34.37
N LYS A 863 24.83 9.65 -34.63
CA LYS A 863 24.58 8.30 -35.20
C LYS A 863 25.31 8.01 -36.50
N PRO A 864 25.35 8.91 -37.54
CA PRO A 864 26.09 8.68 -38.75
C PRO A 864 27.63 8.60 -38.56
N TYR A 865 28.15 9.14 -37.49
CA TYR A 865 29.57 9.11 -37.13
C TYR A 865 29.93 7.89 -36.24
N ALA A 866 28.96 7.06 -35.89
CA ALA A 866 29.10 5.92 -34.98
C ALA A 866 29.79 6.28 -33.63
N VAL A 867 29.52 7.49 -33.09
CA VAL A 867 30.04 7.94 -31.79
C VAL A 867 29.07 7.51 -30.69
N PRO A 868 29.48 6.75 -29.68
CA PRO A 868 28.66 6.40 -28.55
C PRO A 868 28.02 7.65 -27.95
N THR A 869 26.72 7.62 -27.73
CA THR A 869 25.98 8.79 -27.25
C THR A 869 25.02 8.41 -26.14
N VAL A 870 25.17 9.05 -25.00
CA VAL A 870 24.32 8.87 -23.83
C VAL A 870 23.47 10.12 -23.59
N VAL A 871 22.21 9.90 -23.24
CA VAL A 871 21.30 10.98 -22.83
C VAL A 871 20.76 10.73 -21.43
N SER A 872 20.66 11.76 -20.61
CA SER A 872 19.99 11.68 -19.31
C SER A 872 18.57 12.21 -19.43
N LEU A 873 17.60 11.31 -19.23
CA LEU A 873 16.20 11.56 -19.53
C LEU A 873 15.43 12.09 -18.33
N ASN A 874 14.58 13.08 -18.59
CA ASN A 874 13.68 13.71 -17.63
C ASN A 874 12.21 13.28 -17.84
N SER A 875 11.96 11.97 -17.99
CA SER A 875 10.60 11.44 -18.18
C SER A 875 9.68 11.76 -17.01
N ILE A 876 8.35 11.69 -17.25
CA ILE A 876 7.34 11.80 -16.17
C ILE A 876 7.61 10.70 -15.14
N MET A 877 7.75 11.10 -13.86
CA MET A 877 7.98 10.17 -12.76
C MET A 877 7.01 10.49 -11.61
N VAL A 878 6.49 9.44 -10.96
CA VAL A 878 5.63 9.55 -9.77
C VAL A 878 6.37 9.01 -8.55
N ASP A 879 6.56 7.68 -8.48
CA ASP A 879 7.24 7.05 -7.34
C ASP A 879 8.77 7.06 -7.46
N ALA A 880 9.28 7.07 -8.67
CA ALA A 880 10.71 7.07 -9.01
C ALA A 880 11.53 5.87 -8.45
N THR A 881 10.85 4.79 -8.01
CA THR A 881 11.46 3.55 -7.49
C THR A 881 11.07 2.31 -8.31
N GLY A 882 10.39 2.51 -9.46
CA GLY A 882 9.96 1.46 -10.36
C GLY A 882 8.61 0.83 -10.05
N MET A 883 7.85 1.36 -9.09
CA MET A 883 6.59 0.74 -8.67
C MET A 883 5.39 1.17 -9.52
N CYS A 884 5.42 2.33 -10.18
CA CYS A 884 4.28 2.83 -10.95
C CYS A 884 4.38 2.59 -12.45
N GLY A 885 5.61 2.59 -13.03
CA GLY A 885 5.83 2.44 -14.46
C GLY A 885 5.58 3.71 -15.28
N ALA A 886 5.32 4.87 -14.66
CA ALA A 886 5.07 6.15 -15.34
C ALA A 886 6.26 6.61 -16.20
N CYS A 887 7.48 6.36 -15.73
CA CYS A 887 8.73 6.80 -16.35
C CYS A 887 9.19 5.93 -17.55
N MET A 888 8.24 5.36 -18.27
CA MET A 888 8.50 4.49 -19.40
C MET A 888 9.21 5.21 -20.53
N VAL A 889 10.26 4.57 -21.06
CA VAL A 889 11.02 4.96 -22.24
C VAL A 889 10.93 3.83 -23.28
N PRO A 890 10.34 4.06 -24.44
CA PRO A 890 10.33 3.08 -25.52
C PRO A 890 11.72 3.04 -26.19
N VAL A 891 12.32 1.85 -26.24
CA VAL A 891 13.61 1.64 -26.91
C VAL A 891 13.49 0.50 -27.92
N THR A 892 14.31 0.53 -28.97
CA THR A 892 14.38 -0.53 -29.97
C THR A 892 15.68 -1.32 -29.80
N ILE A 893 15.55 -2.61 -29.46
CA ILE A 893 16.66 -3.55 -29.30
C ILE A 893 16.39 -4.73 -30.24
N ASP A 894 17.33 -5.06 -31.12
CA ASP A 894 17.23 -6.13 -32.10
C ASP A 894 15.94 -6.06 -32.97
N GLY A 895 15.55 -4.83 -33.34
CA GLY A 895 14.36 -4.56 -34.15
C GLY A 895 13.03 -4.70 -33.38
N LYS A 896 13.06 -4.98 -32.07
CA LYS A 896 11.86 -5.09 -31.21
C LYS A 896 11.77 -3.91 -30.25
N MET A 897 10.56 -3.40 -30.08
CA MET A 897 10.29 -2.42 -29.06
C MET A 897 10.38 -3.06 -27.69
N VAL A 898 11.19 -2.47 -26.81
CA VAL A 898 11.37 -2.87 -25.42
C VAL A 898 11.06 -1.66 -24.53
N ARG A 899 10.45 -1.90 -23.39
CA ARG A 899 10.15 -0.89 -22.39
C ARG A 899 11.29 -0.80 -21.38
N LYS A 900 11.84 0.40 -21.22
CA LYS A 900 12.75 0.76 -20.13
C LYS A 900 12.08 1.74 -19.17
N HIS A 901 12.55 1.80 -17.93
CA HIS A 901 12.06 2.74 -16.93
C HIS A 901 13.19 3.66 -16.48
N ALA A 902 13.09 4.95 -16.77
CA ALA A 902 14.16 5.90 -16.48
C ALA A 902 14.59 5.92 -15.00
N CYS A 903 13.69 5.63 -14.08
CA CYS A 903 13.99 5.61 -12.63
C CYS A 903 14.80 4.38 -12.16
N ILE A 904 14.79 3.26 -12.90
CA ILE A 904 15.51 2.03 -12.54
C ILE A 904 16.62 1.70 -13.54
N ASP A 905 16.31 1.77 -14.84
CA ASP A 905 17.26 1.45 -15.91
C ASP A 905 18.19 2.64 -16.26
N GLY A 906 17.75 3.87 -15.92
CA GLY A 906 18.43 5.14 -16.22
C GLY A 906 18.72 5.95 -14.94
N PRO A 907 18.78 7.30 -15.03
CA PRO A 907 18.23 8.15 -16.09
C PRO A 907 19.03 8.17 -17.39
N GLU A 908 20.30 7.73 -17.37
CA GLU A 908 21.16 7.69 -18.54
C GLU A 908 20.89 6.46 -19.41
N LEU A 909 20.57 6.65 -20.69
CA LEU A 909 20.36 5.61 -21.67
C LEU A 909 21.15 5.91 -22.97
N ASP A 910 21.47 4.85 -23.72
CA ASP A 910 22.00 4.99 -25.07
C ASP A 910 20.98 5.71 -25.96
N ALA A 911 21.38 6.87 -26.49
CA ALA A 911 20.51 7.75 -27.25
C ALA A 911 20.04 7.13 -28.57
N HIS A 912 20.86 6.22 -29.18
CA HIS A 912 20.62 5.64 -30.48
C HIS A 912 19.57 4.51 -30.48
N ILE A 913 19.24 3.95 -29.29
CA ILE A 913 18.21 2.91 -29.21
C ILE A 913 16.84 3.49 -28.84
N ILE A 914 16.76 4.76 -28.42
CA ILE A 914 15.48 5.40 -28.02
C ILE A 914 14.62 5.62 -29.27
N ASP A 915 13.35 5.21 -29.17
CA ASP A 915 12.32 5.56 -30.14
C ASP A 915 11.78 6.97 -29.80
N TRP A 916 12.46 7.97 -30.34
CA TRP A 916 12.15 9.39 -30.05
C TRP A 916 10.75 9.80 -30.51
N ASP A 917 10.23 9.20 -31.58
CA ASP A 917 8.91 9.53 -32.11
C ASP A 917 7.79 9.07 -31.18
N LYS A 918 8.03 7.97 -30.45
CA LYS A 918 7.11 7.45 -29.43
C LYS A 918 7.36 8.06 -28.04
N PHE A 919 8.59 8.46 -27.73
CA PHE A 919 8.95 9.00 -26.43
C PHE A 919 8.50 10.46 -26.25
N LEU A 920 8.75 11.34 -27.25
CA LEU A 920 8.47 12.78 -27.14
C LEU A 920 7.00 13.11 -26.86
N PRO A 921 6.00 12.47 -27.49
CA PRO A 921 4.60 12.77 -27.22
C PRO A 921 4.17 12.53 -25.78
N ARG A 922 4.87 11.68 -25.03
CA ARG A 922 4.53 11.41 -23.62
C ARG A 922 4.64 12.64 -22.72
N PHE A 923 5.47 13.61 -23.05
CA PHE A 923 5.58 14.88 -22.33
C PHE A 923 4.32 15.74 -22.41
N ASP A 924 3.41 15.45 -23.34
CA ASP A 924 2.17 16.17 -23.53
C ASP A 924 0.99 15.60 -22.73
N GLN A 925 1.19 14.43 -22.08
CA GLN A 925 0.13 13.66 -21.43
C GLN A 925 -0.67 14.46 -20.40
N PHE A 926 -0.04 15.36 -19.65
CA PHE A 926 -0.66 16.13 -18.56
C PHE A 926 -0.66 17.64 -18.80
N LYS A 927 -0.28 18.12 -19.98
CA LYS A 927 -0.26 19.57 -20.29
C LYS A 927 -1.55 20.33 -19.94
N PRO A 928 -2.76 19.81 -20.24
CA PRO A 928 -3.99 20.50 -19.85
C PRO A 928 -4.14 20.65 -18.34
N GLN A 929 -3.79 19.62 -17.57
CA GLN A 929 -3.87 19.62 -16.11
C GLN A 929 -2.83 20.56 -15.49
N GLU A 930 -1.61 20.57 -16.02
CA GLU A 930 -0.56 21.52 -15.62
C GLU A 930 -0.96 22.96 -15.87
N GLN A 931 -1.57 23.25 -17.01
CA GLN A 931 -2.08 24.58 -17.33
C GLN A 931 -3.23 24.99 -16.39
N ALA A 932 -4.16 24.09 -16.10
CA ALA A 932 -5.25 24.33 -15.16
C ALA A 932 -4.72 24.61 -13.74
N SER A 933 -3.73 23.84 -13.28
CA SER A 933 -3.06 24.06 -11.99
C SER A 933 -2.39 25.44 -11.94
N ARG A 934 -1.68 25.84 -12.98
CA ARG A 934 -1.05 27.18 -13.06
C ARG A 934 -2.07 28.30 -12.98
N VAL A 935 -3.18 28.21 -13.72
CA VAL A 935 -4.29 29.20 -13.66
C VAL A 935 -4.85 29.27 -12.24
N LYS A 936 -5.12 28.13 -11.60
CA LYS A 936 -5.64 28.06 -10.23
C LYS A 936 -4.75 28.79 -9.21
N HIS A 937 -3.42 28.70 -9.38
CA HIS A 937 -2.45 29.37 -8.50
C HIS A 937 -2.09 30.79 -8.92
N GLY A 938 -2.74 31.37 -9.96
CA GLY A 938 -2.41 32.69 -10.47
C GLY A 938 -0.99 32.78 -11.06
N LEU A 939 -0.50 31.71 -11.64
CA LEU A 939 0.84 31.56 -12.21
C LEU A 939 0.83 31.43 -13.74
N ALA A 940 -0.33 31.70 -14.35
CA ALA A 940 -0.56 31.60 -15.80
C ALA A 940 0.07 32.74 -16.57
#